data_11e0d1921724c6d7dcc9d07841e70d64
#
_entry.id   11e0d1921724c6d7dcc9d07841e70d64
#
_cell.length_a   1.000
_cell.length_b   1.000
_cell.length_c   1.000
_cell.angle_alpha   90.00
_cell.angle_beta   90.00
_cell.angle_gamma   90.00
#
_symmetry.space_group_name_H-M   'P 1'
#
loop_
_entity.id
_entity.type
_entity.pdbx_description
1 polymer ?
#
loop_
_entity_poly.entity_id
_entity_poly.type
_entity_poly.pdbx_seq_one_letter_code
_entity_poly.pdbx_strand_id
1 'polypeptide(L)'
;MKNLKLLLALALLSAASLSVHAHKYNDVYVDHELDHIAFPVGGIGTGMFCIEGTGAVSHVSVRHQPNLFCEPCMFSSIHVKGVTNGTKVLEAGVPDYKKFGRRDCGGGIGGSTFGLPRFDKGTFTSRFPFATIELEDADLPLTVSLCAWSPFTPGDADDSSLPVGCLEYTFTNTSDSTLEAVYSFNSWNFLEQDAPHGVRPVRNGFALYQEGTANNPEWGGSMAFYTDDPRTTVDCCWFRGGWWDPLTMAWNHACTGELYSQGEKDDARGGSLYVPLTIVPGESRTVRLYVTWYFPDSNIRNYNPATDESDFGSCYDPARFADTPERYQPYYSRLFPSLEAVADYWLHNYDRLRKATRLFTDAFYDSTLPAEVLEAVAANMSILKSTTVLREHDGRFLGWEGSGDNWGSCQGTTTHVWTYTQSLCHLFPALERTLRDTECLVDQDTYGHQAFRSNMPVCPIHHDFHAAADGQLGGIIKMYRDWRISGDTEWLRTFYPQIKQSLDYCIRTWDPHEVGALMEPHHNTYDIEFWGADGMCTSYYVEALNAFIQMSKHLKKDCRRYEKLFRKSVAYMNDNLWNGEYFYQRVQWEGLDAPSPVEVQSYNSGYTPEALEILQQEGPKYQYGTGCLSDGVLGCWIANMAGLQESIDHDKVRSHLLSVYKYNMRHDLTDHANPQRPGYALGREGGLLICSWPHGGMPQLPFIYSNEVWTGIEYQVASHLILEGAVNEGLDIVRTMRDRYDGVIRNPYN
;
A
#
# COMPACT_ATOMS: atom_id res chain seq x y z
N MET A 1 -17.24 39.02 -44.86
CA MET A 1 -17.73 37.64 -44.90
C MET A 1 -16.63 36.57 -44.93
N LYS A 2 -15.43 36.78 -45.51
CA LYS A 2 -14.34 35.81 -45.47
C LYS A 2 -13.70 35.67 -44.07
N ASN A 3 -13.57 36.75 -43.33
CA ASN A 3 -12.96 36.73 -41.97
C ASN A 3 -13.89 36.13 -40.89
N LEU A 4 -15.20 36.17 -41.10
CA LEU A 4 -16.17 35.55 -40.19
C LEU A 4 -16.20 34.01 -40.32
N LYS A 5 -15.97 33.51 -41.55
CA LYS A 5 -15.84 32.05 -41.78
C LYS A 5 -14.54 31.48 -41.25
N LEU A 6 -13.47 32.27 -41.24
CA LEU A 6 -12.17 31.87 -40.65
C LEU A 6 -12.22 31.85 -39.12
N LEU A 7 -12.91 32.81 -38.51
CA LEU A 7 -13.17 32.85 -37.07
C LEU A 7 -14.09 31.70 -36.58
N LEU A 8 -15.12 31.36 -37.37
CA LEU A 8 -15.95 30.20 -37.09
C LEU A 8 -15.22 28.87 -37.30
N ALA A 9 -14.33 28.78 -38.30
CA ALA A 9 -13.49 27.58 -38.48
C ALA A 9 -12.44 27.44 -37.40
N LEU A 10 -11.85 28.53 -36.90
CA LEU A 10 -10.94 28.53 -35.74
C LEU A 10 -11.69 28.26 -34.44
N ALA A 11 -12.93 28.72 -34.26
CA ALA A 11 -13.77 28.39 -33.11
C ALA A 11 -14.28 26.93 -33.14
N LEU A 12 -14.46 26.36 -34.34
CA LEU A 12 -14.81 24.94 -34.51
C LEU A 12 -13.57 24.02 -34.39
N LEU A 13 -12.37 24.50 -34.65
CA LEU A 13 -11.11 23.79 -34.41
C LEU A 13 -10.63 23.91 -32.93
N SER A 14 -11.02 24.96 -32.22
CA SER A 14 -10.82 25.05 -30.77
C SER A 14 -11.90 24.37 -29.94
N ALA A 15 -13.00 23.98 -30.58
CA ALA A 15 -14.02 23.07 -30.05
C ALA A 15 -13.80 21.60 -30.47
N ALA A 16 -12.59 21.24 -30.94
CA ALA A 16 -12.09 19.88 -30.80
C ALA A 16 -11.94 19.68 -29.28
N SER A 17 -13.10 19.40 -28.70
CA SER A 17 -13.33 18.96 -27.36
C SER A 17 -12.19 18.02 -26.93
N LEU A 18 -11.45 18.41 -25.94
CA LEU A 18 -11.10 17.51 -24.88
C LEU A 18 -12.45 16.89 -24.44
N SER A 19 -12.87 15.81 -25.09
CA SER A 19 -13.79 14.88 -24.48
C SER A 19 -13.02 14.37 -23.28
N VAL A 20 -13.26 14.97 -22.10
CA VAL A 20 -12.98 14.31 -20.84
C VAL A 20 -13.78 13.00 -20.96
N HIS A 21 -13.11 11.93 -21.34
CA HIS A 21 -13.68 10.61 -21.20
C HIS A 21 -13.90 10.48 -19.69
N ALA A 22 -15.16 10.47 -19.28
CA ALA A 22 -15.48 10.15 -17.90
C ALA A 22 -14.86 8.78 -17.62
N HIS A 23 -14.01 8.68 -16.60
CA HIS A 23 -13.37 7.43 -16.18
C HIS A 23 -14.43 6.34 -16.04
N LYS A 24 -14.23 5.22 -16.72
CA LYS A 24 -15.10 4.05 -16.60
C LYS A 24 -14.44 3.07 -15.66
N TYR A 25 -14.96 3.00 -14.47
CA TYR A 25 -14.43 2.14 -13.41
C TYR A 25 -14.37 0.66 -13.83
N ASN A 26 -13.25 0.01 -13.55
CA ASN A 26 -12.92 -1.37 -13.91
C ASN A 26 -12.94 -1.62 -15.45
N ASP A 27 -12.72 -0.62 -16.24
CA ASP A 27 -12.63 -0.72 -17.71
C ASP A 27 -11.17 -0.75 -18.16
N VAL A 28 -10.97 -0.62 -19.47
CA VAL A 28 -9.66 -0.66 -20.12
C VAL A 28 -9.01 0.72 -20.06
N TYR A 29 -7.74 0.76 -19.65
CA TYR A 29 -6.86 1.92 -19.73
C TYR A 29 -6.20 1.97 -21.11
N VAL A 30 -6.14 3.13 -21.73
CA VAL A 30 -5.62 3.35 -23.09
C VAL A 30 -4.74 4.60 -23.18
N ASP A 31 -3.89 4.66 -24.18
CA ASP A 31 -3.06 5.83 -24.50
C ASP A 31 -2.30 6.38 -23.28
N HIS A 32 -2.46 7.64 -22.91
CA HIS A 32 -1.80 8.29 -21.79
C HIS A 32 -2.25 7.78 -20.41
N GLU A 33 -3.36 7.07 -20.32
CA GLU A 33 -3.77 6.41 -19.08
C GLU A 33 -2.83 5.27 -18.69
N LEU A 34 -1.99 4.79 -19.61
CA LEU A 34 -0.98 3.76 -19.37
C LEU A 34 0.29 4.31 -18.69
N ASP A 35 0.52 5.64 -18.74
CA ASP A 35 1.80 6.26 -18.46
C ASP A 35 2.30 6.03 -17.03
N HIS A 36 1.39 6.07 -16.03
CA HIS A 36 1.75 5.94 -14.62
C HIS A 36 1.22 4.66 -13.94
N ILE A 37 0.68 3.72 -14.72
CA ILE A 37 0.27 2.43 -14.13
C ILE A 37 1.51 1.64 -13.71
N ALA A 38 1.51 1.18 -12.46
CA ALA A 38 2.47 0.23 -11.91
C ALA A 38 1.71 -0.76 -11.00
N PHE A 39 1.38 -1.93 -11.53
CA PHE A 39 0.59 -2.96 -10.86
C PHE A 39 1.50 -3.97 -10.14
N PRO A 40 1.41 -4.13 -8.80
CA PRO A 40 2.33 -4.96 -8.05
C PRO A 40 2.08 -6.47 -8.25
N VAL A 41 3.14 -7.21 -8.48
CA VAL A 41 3.20 -8.66 -8.58
C VAL A 41 4.18 -9.18 -7.53
N GLY A 42 3.68 -9.91 -6.55
CA GLY A 42 4.44 -10.43 -5.41
C GLY A 42 3.51 -11.06 -4.39
N GLY A 43 4.04 -11.53 -3.28
CA GLY A 43 3.28 -12.08 -2.15
C GLY A 43 3.28 -11.13 -0.95
N ILE A 44 2.43 -11.42 0.04
CA ILE A 44 2.38 -10.66 1.30
C ILE A 44 3.73 -10.77 2.02
N GLY A 45 4.43 -9.64 2.17
CA GLY A 45 5.70 -9.56 2.87
C GLY A 45 6.89 -10.19 2.14
N THR A 46 6.82 -10.34 0.80
CA THR A 46 7.89 -10.97 0.02
C THR A 46 8.70 -10.00 -0.85
N GLY A 47 8.31 -8.73 -0.89
CA GLY A 47 8.73 -7.82 -1.95
C GLY A 47 7.89 -8.03 -3.22
N MET A 48 8.20 -7.23 -4.25
CA MET A 48 7.43 -7.20 -5.49
C MET A 48 8.28 -6.76 -6.68
N PHE A 49 7.74 -6.93 -7.86
CA PHE A 49 7.98 -6.09 -9.03
C PHE A 49 6.64 -5.56 -9.55
N CYS A 50 6.65 -4.49 -10.33
CA CYS A 50 5.43 -4.00 -10.96
C CYS A 50 5.42 -4.31 -12.45
N ILE A 51 4.23 -4.58 -12.97
CA ILE A 51 3.91 -4.53 -14.39
C ILE A 51 3.31 -3.14 -14.68
N GLU A 52 3.90 -2.43 -15.63
CA GLU A 52 3.41 -1.13 -16.06
C GLU A 52 2.23 -1.24 -17.02
N GLY A 53 1.51 -0.15 -17.20
CA GLY A 53 0.44 -0.08 -18.20
C GLY A 53 0.88 -0.44 -19.61
N THR A 54 2.15 -0.20 -19.92
CA THR A 54 2.79 -0.56 -21.21
C THR A 54 3.22 -2.02 -21.31
N GLY A 55 3.22 -2.78 -20.21
CA GLY A 55 3.74 -4.16 -20.15
C GLY A 55 5.20 -4.28 -19.71
N ALA A 56 5.88 -3.16 -19.45
CA ALA A 56 7.25 -3.16 -18.93
C ALA A 56 7.31 -3.59 -17.46
N VAL A 57 8.47 -4.11 -17.04
CA VAL A 57 8.75 -4.44 -15.63
C VAL A 57 9.48 -3.28 -14.97
N SER A 58 8.97 -2.84 -13.82
CA SER A 58 9.56 -1.74 -13.05
C SER A 58 9.42 -1.95 -11.54
N HIS A 59 9.88 -0.98 -10.75
CA HIS A 59 9.72 -0.94 -9.29
C HIS A 59 10.18 -2.23 -8.60
N VAL A 60 11.24 -2.89 -9.11
CA VAL A 60 11.72 -4.16 -8.56
C VAL A 60 12.24 -3.96 -7.15
N SER A 61 11.47 -4.41 -6.17
CA SER A 61 11.65 -4.14 -4.75
C SER A 61 11.68 -5.48 -3.98
N VAL A 62 12.73 -6.28 -4.21
CA VAL A 62 12.83 -7.66 -3.69
C VAL A 62 13.76 -7.81 -2.48
N ARG A 63 14.39 -6.69 -2.03
CA ARG A 63 15.26 -6.66 -0.83
C ARG A 63 14.58 -6.04 0.40
N HIS A 64 13.27 -6.28 0.56
CA HIS A 64 12.44 -5.90 1.71
C HIS A 64 12.27 -4.39 1.94
N GLN A 65 12.73 -3.57 1.00
CA GLN A 65 12.54 -2.11 1.00
C GLN A 65 12.00 -1.67 -0.35
N PRO A 66 11.22 -0.60 -0.40
CA PRO A 66 10.83 0.02 -1.66
C PRO A 66 12.07 0.41 -2.49
N ASN A 67 11.96 0.23 -3.79
CA ASN A 67 12.92 0.73 -4.77
C ASN A 67 12.17 1.11 -6.05
N LEU A 68 11.45 2.24 -5.98
CA LEU A 68 10.53 2.66 -7.03
C LEU A 68 11.25 3.07 -8.32
N PHE A 69 12.55 3.39 -8.24
CA PHE A 69 13.34 3.73 -9.42
C PHE A 69 14.09 2.55 -10.03
N CYS A 70 13.91 1.33 -9.49
CA CYS A 70 14.51 0.15 -10.07
C CYS A 70 13.71 -0.29 -11.32
N GLU A 71 14.18 0.16 -12.47
CA GLU A 71 13.77 -0.29 -13.80
C GLU A 71 14.94 -1.05 -14.43
N PRO A 72 15.05 -2.36 -14.22
CA PRO A 72 16.19 -3.10 -14.72
C PRO A 72 16.21 -3.13 -16.26
N CYS A 73 17.41 -3.22 -16.85
CA CYS A 73 17.55 -3.50 -18.27
C CYS A 73 17.12 -4.95 -18.55
N MET A 74 15.80 -5.16 -18.63
CA MET A 74 15.19 -6.45 -18.96
C MET A 74 14.03 -6.27 -19.94
N PHE A 75 13.76 -7.27 -20.75
CA PHE A 75 12.66 -7.25 -21.71
C PHE A 75 12.29 -8.65 -22.20
N SER A 76 11.01 -8.86 -22.45
CA SER A 76 10.52 -9.95 -23.29
C SER A 76 10.45 -9.50 -24.74
N SER A 77 10.74 -10.38 -25.70
CA SER A 77 10.55 -10.07 -27.12
C SER A 77 9.99 -11.26 -27.90
N ILE A 78 9.42 -10.95 -29.05
CA ILE A 78 9.03 -11.92 -30.07
C ILE A 78 9.76 -11.63 -31.37
N HIS A 79 10.27 -12.67 -32.02
CA HIS A 79 10.75 -12.60 -33.40
C HIS A 79 9.91 -13.51 -34.31
N VAL A 80 9.26 -12.97 -35.30
CA VAL A 80 8.46 -13.73 -36.29
C VAL A 80 9.31 -13.90 -37.55
N LYS A 81 9.67 -15.14 -37.85
CA LYS A 81 10.58 -15.47 -38.97
C LYS A 81 9.98 -15.11 -40.32
N GLY A 82 10.80 -14.49 -41.18
CA GLY A 82 10.39 -14.10 -42.52
C GLY A 82 9.52 -12.84 -42.60
N VAL A 83 9.24 -12.18 -41.50
CA VAL A 83 8.50 -10.91 -41.44
C VAL A 83 9.48 -9.75 -41.37
N THR A 84 9.30 -8.73 -42.21
CA THR A 84 10.07 -7.49 -42.13
C THR A 84 9.70 -6.77 -40.83
N ASN A 85 10.68 -6.24 -40.08
CA ASN A 85 10.49 -5.67 -38.74
C ASN A 85 9.85 -6.67 -37.74
N GLY A 86 10.07 -7.98 -37.98
CA GLY A 86 9.43 -9.05 -37.21
C GLY A 86 9.89 -9.23 -35.78
N THR A 87 10.75 -8.35 -35.27
CA THR A 87 11.21 -8.39 -33.86
C THR A 87 10.73 -7.17 -33.10
N LYS A 88 9.97 -7.40 -32.03
CA LYS A 88 9.48 -6.36 -31.15
C LYS A 88 9.64 -6.77 -29.68
N VAL A 89 9.93 -5.79 -28.83
CA VAL A 89 9.77 -5.93 -27.37
C VAL A 89 8.27 -6.02 -27.06
N LEU A 90 7.89 -6.92 -26.17
CA LEU A 90 6.50 -7.19 -25.80
C LEU A 90 5.95 -6.13 -24.83
N GLU A 91 6.06 -4.88 -25.24
CA GLU A 91 5.66 -3.68 -24.53
C GLU A 91 5.09 -2.68 -25.53
N ALA A 92 4.18 -1.82 -25.06
CA ALA A 92 3.74 -0.62 -25.77
C ALA A 92 4.81 0.50 -25.69
N GLY A 93 4.52 1.66 -26.26
CA GLY A 93 5.45 2.79 -26.28
C GLY A 93 5.89 3.26 -24.90
N VAL A 94 7.16 3.64 -24.77
CA VAL A 94 7.71 4.18 -23.51
C VAL A 94 7.08 5.55 -23.21
N PRO A 95 6.52 5.78 -21.99
CA PRO A 95 5.96 7.07 -21.60
C PRO A 95 6.95 8.24 -21.75
N ASP A 96 6.47 9.38 -22.20
CA ASP A 96 7.32 10.56 -22.48
C ASP A 96 8.03 11.10 -21.23
N TYR A 97 7.37 11.03 -20.07
CA TYR A 97 7.99 11.49 -18.82
C TYR A 97 9.24 10.68 -18.44
N LYS A 98 9.34 9.41 -18.84
CA LYS A 98 10.51 8.56 -18.63
C LYS A 98 11.68 8.97 -19.53
N LYS A 99 11.40 9.44 -20.74
CA LYS A 99 12.40 9.87 -21.71
C LYS A 99 12.88 11.30 -21.45
N PHE A 100 11.96 12.19 -21.11
CA PHE A 100 12.22 13.65 -21.10
C PHE A 100 12.00 14.33 -19.75
N GLY A 101 11.36 13.69 -18.79
CA GLY A 101 10.98 14.26 -17.50
C GLY A 101 11.83 13.85 -16.30
N ARG A 102 12.66 12.83 -16.43
CA ARG A 102 13.50 12.31 -15.34
C ARG A 102 14.84 13.03 -15.26
N ARG A 103 15.50 12.91 -14.08
CA ARG A 103 16.88 13.32 -13.90
C ARG A 103 17.76 12.67 -14.98
N ASP A 104 18.67 13.44 -15.54
CA ASP A 104 19.60 13.04 -16.60
C ASP A 104 18.93 12.68 -17.95
N CYS A 105 17.71 13.14 -18.18
CA CYS A 105 16.87 12.74 -19.30
C CYS A 105 16.94 13.62 -20.56
N GLY A 106 17.98 14.42 -20.74
CA GLY A 106 18.14 15.17 -21.99
C GLY A 106 18.17 14.31 -23.27
N GLY A 107 18.60 13.05 -23.14
CA GLY A 107 18.67 12.07 -24.23
C GLY A 107 18.07 10.69 -23.87
N GLY A 108 17.29 10.61 -22.80
CA GLY A 108 16.85 9.34 -22.21
C GLY A 108 17.90 8.72 -21.29
N ILE A 109 17.54 7.61 -20.62
CA ILE A 109 18.45 6.87 -19.75
C ILE A 109 19.30 5.95 -20.60
N GLY A 110 20.62 6.16 -20.63
CA GLY A 110 21.57 5.32 -21.34
C GLY A 110 21.60 3.88 -20.77
N GLY A 111 21.72 2.87 -21.66
CA GLY A 111 21.72 1.46 -21.27
C GLY A 111 20.34 0.90 -20.91
N SER A 112 19.28 1.66 -21.10
CA SER A 112 17.90 1.17 -20.97
C SER A 112 17.40 0.51 -22.27
N THR A 113 16.27 -0.18 -22.16
CA THR A 113 15.61 -0.79 -23.32
C THR A 113 14.78 0.21 -24.15
N PHE A 114 14.73 1.49 -23.75
CA PHE A 114 13.80 2.48 -24.31
C PHE A 114 13.94 2.73 -25.81
N GLY A 115 15.14 2.52 -26.36
CA GLY A 115 15.41 2.65 -27.79
C GLY A 115 15.09 1.41 -28.65
N LEU A 116 14.62 0.30 -28.03
CA LEU A 116 14.28 -0.92 -28.77
C LEU A 116 12.88 -0.83 -29.39
N PRO A 117 12.63 -1.41 -30.58
CA PRO A 117 11.32 -1.43 -31.22
C PRO A 117 10.25 -2.10 -30.35
N ARG A 118 9.09 -1.48 -30.24
CA ARG A 118 7.94 -1.92 -29.44
C ARG A 118 6.67 -2.04 -30.30
N PHE A 119 5.62 -2.57 -29.70
CA PHE A 119 4.29 -2.61 -30.29
C PHE A 119 3.70 -1.20 -30.42
N ASP A 120 2.93 -0.96 -31.48
CA ASP A 120 2.33 0.32 -31.79
C ASP A 120 1.24 0.71 -30.79
N LYS A 121 0.48 -0.28 -30.27
CA LYS A 121 -0.65 -0.08 -29.38
C LYS A 121 -0.59 -1.04 -28.21
N GLY A 122 -1.02 -0.54 -27.06
CA GLY A 122 -1.25 -1.31 -25.86
C GLY A 122 -2.52 -0.87 -25.15
N THR A 123 -3.14 -1.79 -24.44
CA THR A 123 -4.21 -1.52 -23.49
C THR A 123 -3.95 -2.26 -22.20
N PHE A 124 -4.45 -1.75 -21.09
CA PHE A 124 -4.29 -2.38 -19.79
C PHE A 124 -5.64 -2.58 -19.12
N THR A 125 -5.85 -3.74 -18.52
CA THR A 125 -7.02 -4.05 -17.71
C THR A 125 -6.59 -4.76 -16.43
N SER A 126 -7.13 -4.33 -15.28
CA SER A 126 -6.92 -5.00 -14.00
C SER A 126 -8.17 -5.78 -13.57
N ARG A 127 -7.93 -6.98 -13.10
CA ARG A 127 -8.88 -7.80 -12.32
C ARG A 127 -8.10 -8.39 -11.16
N PHE A 128 -7.88 -7.58 -10.12
CA PHE A 128 -7.00 -7.94 -8.99
C PHE A 128 -7.16 -9.41 -8.56
N PRO A 129 -6.05 -10.17 -8.41
CA PRO A 129 -4.64 -9.80 -8.59
C PRO A 129 -4.05 -10.10 -9.98
N PHE A 130 -4.87 -10.11 -11.02
CA PHE A 130 -4.46 -10.24 -12.41
C PHE A 130 -4.43 -8.88 -13.11
N ALA A 131 -3.36 -8.64 -13.88
CA ALA A 131 -3.25 -7.55 -14.84
C ALA A 131 -3.13 -8.12 -16.25
N THR A 132 -3.88 -7.57 -17.20
CA THR A 132 -3.85 -8.00 -18.59
C THR A 132 -3.47 -6.83 -19.49
N ILE A 133 -2.48 -7.03 -20.34
CA ILE A 133 -2.04 -6.07 -21.35
C ILE A 133 -2.26 -6.70 -22.72
N GLU A 134 -3.01 -6.02 -23.58
CA GLU A 134 -3.20 -6.43 -24.97
C GLU A 134 -2.30 -5.57 -25.85
N LEU A 135 -1.54 -6.20 -26.76
CA LEU A 135 -0.60 -5.54 -27.65
C LEU A 135 -0.94 -5.83 -29.11
N GLU A 136 -0.99 -4.78 -29.91
CA GLU A 136 -1.23 -4.85 -31.35
C GLU A 136 -0.16 -4.06 -32.12
N ASP A 137 0.23 -4.58 -33.29
CA ASP A 137 1.21 -3.95 -34.15
C ASP A 137 0.88 -4.20 -35.63
N ALA A 138 0.98 -3.17 -36.45
CA ALA A 138 0.64 -3.26 -37.88
C ALA A 138 1.65 -4.09 -38.68
N ASP A 139 2.89 -4.20 -38.22
CA ASP A 139 3.96 -4.95 -38.91
C ASP A 139 3.91 -6.46 -38.61
N LEU A 140 3.23 -6.85 -37.51
CA LEU A 140 3.23 -8.25 -37.05
C LEU A 140 1.91 -8.97 -37.37
N PRO A 141 1.96 -10.18 -37.94
CA PRO A 141 0.77 -10.97 -38.22
C PRO A 141 0.26 -11.76 -37.00
N LEU A 142 0.38 -11.17 -35.81
CA LEU A 142 -0.10 -11.73 -34.56
C LEU A 142 -0.50 -10.62 -33.56
N THR A 143 -1.37 -10.97 -32.63
CA THR A 143 -1.64 -10.17 -31.42
C THR A 143 -1.05 -10.84 -30.19
N VAL A 144 -0.77 -10.07 -29.15
CA VAL A 144 -0.22 -10.59 -27.89
C VAL A 144 -1.09 -10.17 -26.72
N SER A 145 -1.42 -11.13 -25.87
CA SER A 145 -2.03 -10.88 -24.55
C SER A 145 -1.03 -11.28 -23.48
N LEU A 146 -0.64 -10.33 -22.62
CA LEU A 146 0.16 -10.58 -21.42
C LEU A 146 -0.76 -10.59 -20.20
N CYS A 147 -0.80 -11.70 -19.46
CA CYS A 147 -1.46 -11.78 -18.15
C CYS A 147 -0.40 -11.91 -17.06
N ALA A 148 -0.27 -10.88 -16.22
CA ALA A 148 0.64 -10.87 -15.07
C ALA A 148 -0.13 -11.12 -13.77
N TRP A 149 0.40 -12.00 -12.91
CA TRP A 149 -0.25 -12.32 -11.64
C TRP A 149 0.70 -12.99 -10.64
N SER A 150 0.27 -13.02 -9.38
CA SER A 150 0.86 -13.82 -8.31
C SER A 150 -0.23 -14.32 -7.39
N PRO A 151 -0.02 -15.42 -6.61
CA PRO A 151 -1.05 -16.01 -5.76
C PRO A 151 -1.65 -15.02 -4.76
N PHE A 152 -2.97 -15.10 -4.60
CA PHE A 152 -3.73 -14.36 -3.61
C PHE A 152 -5.00 -15.13 -3.27
N THR A 153 -4.99 -15.78 -2.11
CA THR A 153 -6.08 -16.64 -1.66
C THR A 153 -6.50 -16.20 -0.26
N PRO A 154 -7.57 -15.41 -0.10
CA PRO A 154 -8.08 -15.04 1.21
C PRO A 154 -8.25 -16.24 2.14
N GLY A 155 -7.81 -16.10 3.39
CA GLY A 155 -7.78 -17.18 4.37
C GLY A 155 -6.52 -18.07 4.33
N ASP A 156 -5.76 -18.05 3.23
CA ASP A 156 -4.49 -18.78 3.08
C ASP A 156 -3.32 -17.80 2.96
N ALA A 157 -2.77 -17.40 4.10
CA ALA A 157 -1.68 -16.45 4.18
C ALA A 157 -0.36 -17.00 3.63
N ASP A 158 -0.13 -18.31 3.72
CA ASP A 158 1.13 -18.92 3.30
C ASP A 158 1.23 -19.00 1.78
N ASP A 159 0.19 -19.50 1.11
CA ASP A 159 0.10 -19.45 -0.35
C ASP A 159 0.09 -18.01 -0.91
N SER A 160 -0.43 -17.06 -0.15
CA SER A 160 -0.44 -15.63 -0.52
C SER A 160 0.87 -14.89 -0.17
N SER A 161 1.83 -15.54 0.48
CA SER A 161 3.14 -14.99 0.87
C SER A 161 4.30 -15.67 0.12
N LEU A 162 4.09 -16.12 -1.12
CA LEU A 162 5.14 -16.72 -1.94
C LEU A 162 5.92 -15.62 -2.69
N PRO A 163 7.27 -15.68 -2.72
CA PRO A 163 8.10 -14.75 -3.48
C PRO A 163 8.14 -15.11 -4.97
N VAL A 164 6.98 -15.02 -5.63
CA VAL A 164 6.77 -15.48 -6.99
C VAL A 164 5.85 -14.57 -7.81
N GLY A 165 5.99 -14.65 -9.14
CA GLY A 165 5.07 -14.10 -10.11
C GLY A 165 5.04 -14.92 -11.38
N CYS A 166 4.07 -14.70 -12.25
CA CYS A 166 4.00 -15.26 -13.57
C CYS A 166 3.60 -14.21 -14.60
N LEU A 167 4.27 -14.21 -15.73
CA LEU A 167 3.93 -13.44 -16.93
C LEU A 167 3.53 -14.44 -18.02
N GLU A 168 2.23 -14.53 -18.31
CA GLU A 168 1.67 -15.44 -19.32
C GLU A 168 1.53 -14.68 -20.64
N TYR A 169 2.41 -14.91 -21.60
CA TYR A 169 2.37 -14.32 -22.95
C TYR A 169 1.62 -15.24 -23.90
N THR A 170 0.45 -14.84 -24.37
CA THR A 170 -0.36 -15.58 -25.36
C THR A 170 -0.26 -14.89 -26.71
N PHE A 171 0.27 -15.61 -27.69
CA PHE A 171 0.45 -15.17 -29.07
C PHE A 171 -0.66 -15.77 -29.94
N THR A 172 -1.47 -14.94 -30.60
CA THR A 172 -2.55 -15.38 -31.48
C THR A 172 -2.21 -15.01 -32.92
N ASN A 173 -2.12 -16.01 -33.79
CA ASN A 173 -1.84 -15.81 -35.21
C ASN A 173 -3.08 -15.24 -35.92
N THR A 174 -2.95 -14.04 -36.47
CA THR A 174 -4.02 -13.32 -37.19
C THR A 174 -3.92 -13.48 -38.72
N SER A 175 -2.91 -14.22 -39.23
CA SER A 175 -2.70 -14.44 -40.64
C SER A 175 -3.24 -15.79 -41.15
N ASP A 176 -3.22 -15.98 -42.47
CA ASP A 176 -3.66 -17.21 -43.14
C ASP A 176 -2.54 -18.27 -43.27
N SER A 177 -1.36 -18.00 -42.73
CA SER A 177 -0.20 -18.90 -42.80
C SER A 177 0.34 -19.28 -41.43
N THR A 178 0.93 -20.45 -41.31
CA THR A 178 1.63 -20.87 -40.07
C THR A 178 2.82 -19.98 -39.81
N LEU A 179 2.92 -19.43 -38.61
CA LEU A 179 4.04 -18.60 -38.17
C LEU A 179 5.06 -19.45 -37.42
N GLU A 180 6.32 -19.29 -37.78
CA GLU A 180 7.46 -19.72 -36.97
C GLU A 180 8.01 -18.50 -36.24
N ALA A 181 8.08 -18.59 -34.92
CA ALA A 181 8.53 -17.46 -34.09
C ALA A 181 9.42 -17.95 -32.95
N VAL A 182 10.15 -17.02 -32.35
CA VAL A 182 10.91 -17.25 -31.13
C VAL A 182 10.56 -16.19 -30.11
N TYR A 183 10.05 -16.61 -28.98
CA TYR A 183 9.95 -15.77 -27.78
C TYR A 183 11.32 -15.76 -27.10
N SER A 184 11.74 -14.59 -26.58
CA SER A 184 12.87 -14.48 -25.66
C SER A 184 12.57 -13.61 -24.46
N PHE A 185 13.17 -13.96 -23.31
CA PHE A 185 13.29 -13.08 -22.17
C PHE A 185 14.75 -12.83 -21.88
N ASN A 186 15.10 -11.57 -21.65
CA ASN A 186 16.45 -11.06 -21.56
C ASN A 186 16.58 -10.17 -20.34
N SER A 187 17.62 -10.35 -19.52
CA SER A 187 17.85 -9.49 -18.34
C SER A 187 19.33 -9.28 -18.07
N TRP A 188 19.71 -8.03 -17.85
CA TRP A 188 20.95 -7.67 -17.18
C TRP A 188 20.91 -8.13 -15.71
N ASN A 189 22.08 -8.43 -15.11
CA ASN A 189 22.15 -8.72 -13.69
C ASN A 189 22.07 -7.41 -12.86
N PHE A 190 20.86 -6.94 -12.62
CA PHE A 190 20.59 -5.73 -11.85
C PHE A 190 20.79 -5.90 -10.33
N LEU A 191 21.08 -7.12 -9.88
CA LEU A 191 21.36 -7.41 -8.46
C LEU A 191 22.81 -7.06 -8.08
N GLU A 192 23.67 -6.80 -9.05
CA GLU A 192 25.10 -6.56 -8.93
C GLU A 192 25.46 -5.54 -7.85
N GLN A 193 26.34 -5.98 -6.93
CA GLN A 193 26.98 -5.18 -5.89
C GLN A 193 28.47 -5.53 -5.87
N ASP A 194 29.24 -4.92 -4.97
CA ASP A 194 30.69 -5.16 -4.83
C ASP A 194 31.01 -6.46 -4.05
N ALA A 195 30.51 -7.57 -4.60
CA ALA A 195 30.75 -8.95 -4.11
C ALA A 195 30.50 -9.94 -5.29
N PRO A 196 30.88 -11.22 -5.17
CA PRO A 196 30.66 -12.19 -6.24
C PRO A 196 29.20 -12.23 -6.70
N HIS A 197 29.00 -12.14 -8.01
CA HIS A 197 27.69 -12.14 -8.64
C HIS A 197 27.79 -12.78 -10.04
N GLY A 198 26.65 -13.10 -10.64
CA GLY A 198 26.64 -13.69 -11.98
C GLY A 198 25.27 -14.16 -12.43
N VAL A 199 25.32 -15.01 -13.45
CA VAL A 199 24.15 -15.65 -14.04
C VAL A 199 24.42 -17.15 -14.12
N ARG A 200 23.53 -17.95 -13.54
CA ARG A 200 23.64 -19.41 -13.52
C ARG A 200 22.40 -20.07 -14.14
N PRO A 201 22.54 -21.26 -14.74
CA PRO A 201 21.40 -21.97 -15.27
C PRO A 201 20.49 -22.51 -14.17
N VAL A 202 19.18 -22.47 -14.41
CA VAL A 202 18.16 -23.23 -13.68
C VAL A 202 17.35 -24.06 -14.65
N ARG A 203 16.43 -24.90 -14.17
CA ARG A 203 15.58 -25.70 -15.05
C ARG A 203 14.81 -24.81 -16.05
N ASN A 204 15.06 -24.98 -17.34
CA ASN A 204 14.45 -24.23 -18.44
C ASN A 204 14.54 -22.69 -18.29
N GLY A 205 15.66 -22.20 -17.73
CA GLY A 205 15.85 -20.78 -17.50
C GLY A 205 17.17 -20.43 -16.86
N PHE A 206 17.29 -19.22 -16.36
CA PHE A 206 18.47 -18.73 -15.68
C PHE A 206 18.10 -17.98 -14.40
N ALA A 207 19.06 -17.91 -13.48
CA ALA A 207 18.97 -17.10 -12.28
C ALA A 207 20.10 -16.07 -12.26
N LEU A 208 19.74 -14.83 -11.98
CA LEU A 208 20.67 -13.79 -11.54
C LEU A 208 20.97 -14.02 -10.06
N TYR A 209 22.22 -13.88 -9.65
CA TYR A 209 22.58 -14.00 -8.25
C TYR A 209 23.59 -12.94 -7.83
N GLN A 210 23.61 -12.67 -6.54
CA GLN A 210 24.54 -11.83 -5.82
C GLN A 210 24.85 -12.47 -4.49
N GLU A 211 26.13 -12.60 -4.13
CA GLU A 211 26.51 -13.06 -2.81
C GLU A 211 26.46 -11.93 -1.79
N GLY A 212 26.05 -12.26 -0.57
CA GLY A 212 26.18 -11.35 0.58
C GLY A 212 27.61 -11.35 1.10
N THR A 213 27.97 -10.30 1.85
CA THR A 213 29.21 -10.22 2.61
C THR A 213 28.94 -10.23 4.11
N ALA A 214 29.96 -10.43 4.92
CA ALA A 214 29.81 -10.35 6.38
C ALA A 214 29.32 -8.97 6.85
N ASN A 215 29.65 -7.90 6.11
CA ASN A 215 29.22 -6.53 6.43
C ASN A 215 27.87 -6.17 5.82
N ASN A 216 27.51 -6.77 4.68
CA ASN A 216 26.30 -6.48 3.92
C ASN A 216 25.61 -7.81 3.55
N PRO A 217 25.06 -8.56 4.52
CA PRO A 217 24.38 -9.82 4.23
C PRO A 217 23.14 -9.61 3.36
N GLU A 218 22.51 -8.45 3.42
CA GLU A 218 21.34 -8.03 2.63
C GLU A 218 21.60 -7.94 1.11
N TRP A 219 22.86 -7.93 0.69
CA TRP A 219 23.17 -8.03 -0.74
C TRP A 219 22.87 -9.42 -1.31
N GLY A 220 22.97 -10.45 -0.44
CA GLY A 220 22.82 -11.84 -0.82
C GLY A 220 21.41 -12.17 -1.27
N GLY A 221 21.32 -12.81 -2.44
CA GLY A 221 20.06 -13.30 -2.96
C GLY A 221 20.10 -13.62 -4.44
N SER A 222 18.99 -14.10 -4.95
CA SER A 222 18.86 -14.48 -6.35
C SER A 222 17.44 -14.34 -6.87
N MET A 223 17.32 -14.16 -8.20
CA MET A 223 16.05 -14.08 -8.91
C MET A 223 16.13 -14.91 -10.16
N ALA A 224 15.18 -15.85 -10.35
CA ALA A 224 15.13 -16.77 -11.47
C ALA A 224 13.99 -16.42 -12.42
N PHE A 225 14.27 -16.62 -13.71
CA PHE A 225 13.36 -16.52 -14.83
C PHE A 225 13.41 -17.83 -15.62
N TYR A 226 12.28 -18.52 -15.74
CA TYR A 226 12.23 -19.85 -16.34
C TYR A 226 10.86 -20.15 -16.93
N THR A 227 10.76 -21.17 -17.75
CA THR A 227 9.50 -21.60 -18.39
C THR A 227 9.19 -23.07 -18.09
N ASP A 228 7.96 -23.48 -18.40
CA ASP A 228 7.56 -24.90 -18.38
C ASP A 228 7.78 -25.61 -19.72
N ASP A 229 8.22 -24.90 -20.76
CA ASP A 229 8.50 -25.51 -22.07
C ASP A 229 9.90 -26.18 -22.09
N PRO A 230 9.98 -27.53 -22.28
CA PRO A 230 11.26 -28.25 -22.29
C PRO A 230 12.15 -27.91 -23.48
N ARG A 231 11.65 -27.22 -24.51
CA ARG A 231 12.42 -26.77 -25.69
C ARG A 231 13.15 -25.44 -25.39
N THR A 232 13.00 -24.86 -24.21
CA THR A 232 13.68 -23.64 -23.85
C THR A 232 15.19 -23.82 -23.87
N THR A 233 15.88 -22.94 -24.59
CA THR A 233 17.34 -22.83 -24.55
C THR A 233 17.73 -21.60 -23.70
N VAL A 234 18.93 -21.66 -23.10
CA VAL A 234 19.37 -20.66 -22.13
C VAL A 234 20.78 -20.20 -22.42
N ASP A 235 20.96 -18.89 -22.51
CA ASP A 235 22.26 -18.22 -22.58
C ASP A 235 22.50 -17.53 -21.22
N CYS A 236 23.44 -18.08 -20.43
CA CYS A 236 23.81 -17.54 -19.11
C CYS A 236 24.93 -16.49 -19.18
N CYS A 237 25.34 -16.06 -20.36
CA CYS A 237 26.42 -15.08 -20.44
C CYS A 237 26.27 -14.18 -21.67
N TRP A 238 25.66 -13.04 -21.49
CA TRP A 238 25.66 -12.00 -22.50
C TRP A 238 27.08 -11.60 -22.90
N PHE A 239 27.22 -11.00 -24.06
CA PHE A 239 28.48 -10.50 -24.57
C PHE A 239 29.16 -9.57 -23.52
N ARG A 240 30.43 -9.82 -23.20
CA ARG A 240 31.21 -9.09 -22.20
C ARG A 240 32.01 -7.97 -22.88
N GLY A 241 31.33 -6.93 -23.30
CA GLY A 241 31.90 -5.74 -23.93
C GLY A 241 31.81 -4.51 -23.04
N GLY A 242 32.34 -3.40 -23.52
CA GLY A 242 32.18 -2.10 -22.92
C GLY A 242 30.89 -1.41 -23.35
N TRP A 243 30.58 -0.27 -22.72
CA TRP A 243 29.44 0.57 -23.05
C TRP A 243 28.13 -0.23 -23.10
N TRP A 244 27.42 -0.18 -24.22
CA TRP A 244 26.12 -0.85 -24.44
C TRP A 244 26.24 -2.17 -25.23
N ASP A 245 27.47 -2.65 -25.48
CA ASP A 245 27.72 -3.87 -26.26
C ASP A 245 26.88 -5.06 -25.77
N PRO A 246 26.76 -5.33 -24.45
CA PRO A 246 25.97 -6.48 -23.97
C PRO A 246 24.52 -6.39 -24.40
N LEU A 247 23.87 -5.23 -24.25
CA LEU A 247 22.47 -5.03 -24.67
C LEU A 247 22.32 -5.08 -26.19
N THR A 248 23.27 -4.47 -26.94
CA THR A 248 23.31 -4.50 -28.42
C THR A 248 23.35 -5.93 -28.91
N MET A 249 24.22 -6.77 -28.34
CA MET A 249 24.33 -8.18 -28.73
C MET A 249 23.14 -9.01 -28.33
N ALA A 250 22.57 -8.80 -27.14
CA ALA A 250 21.33 -9.46 -26.70
C ALA A 250 20.17 -9.15 -27.64
N TRP A 251 20.03 -7.88 -28.06
CA TRP A 251 19.03 -7.49 -29.05
C TRP A 251 19.29 -8.09 -30.42
N ASN A 252 20.55 -8.10 -30.90
CA ASN A 252 20.91 -8.73 -32.15
C ASN A 252 20.56 -10.23 -32.14
N HIS A 253 20.83 -10.94 -31.04
CA HIS A 253 20.43 -12.34 -30.88
C HIS A 253 18.91 -12.51 -30.96
N ALA A 254 18.15 -11.67 -30.29
CA ALA A 254 16.68 -11.70 -30.40
C ALA A 254 16.21 -11.50 -31.86
N CYS A 255 16.88 -10.64 -32.63
CA CYS A 255 16.56 -10.35 -34.02
C CYS A 255 16.87 -11.50 -35.01
N THR A 256 17.74 -12.47 -34.67
CA THR A 256 18.05 -13.59 -35.58
C THR A 256 16.98 -14.67 -35.55
N GLY A 257 16.20 -14.80 -34.50
CA GLY A 257 15.29 -15.92 -34.27
C GLY A 257 16.00 -17.27 -34.12
N GLU A 258 17.28 -17.25 -33.73
CA GLU A 258 18.05 -18.43 -33.39
C GLU A 258 17.95 -18.76 -31.90
N LEU A 259 18.19 -20.02 -31.56
CA LEU A 259 18.17 -20.50 -30.18
C LEU A 259 19.60 -20.56 -29.64
N TYR A 260 19.98 -19.53 -28.88
CA TYR A 260 21.31 -19.49 -28.26
C TYR A 260 21.32 -20.32 -26.97
N SER A 261 22.47 -20.97 -26.73
CA SER A 261 22.69 -21.76 -25.52
C SER A 261 24.12 -21.61 -25.07
N GLN A 262 24.31 -21.11 -23.84
CA GLN A 262 25.61 -20.95 -23.24
C GLN A 262 25.50 -21.12 -21.71
N GLY A 263 26.40 -21.93 -21.15
CA GLY A 263 26.46 -22.12 -19.70
C GLY A 263 27.03 -20.93 -18.94
N GLU A 264 27.08 -21.05 -17.64
CA GLU A 264 27.66 -20.08 -16.72
C GLU A 264 29.13 -19.77 -17.07
N LYS A 265 29.48 -18.49 -16.97
CA LYS A 265 30.84 -17.96 -17.11
C LYS A 265 31.10 -16.84 -16.13
N ASP A 266 32.37 -16.67 -15.78
CA ASP A 266 32.82 -15.56 -14.98
C ASP A 266 32.48 -14.22 -15.63
N ASP A 267 32.20 -13.20 -14.85
CA ASP A 267 31.81 -11.84 -15.28
C ASP A 267 30.61 -11.80 -16.23
N ALA A 268 29.66 -12.73 -16.09
CA ALA A 268 28.43 -12.72 -16.87
C ALA A 268 27.58 -11.49 -16.52
N ARG A 269 27.30 -10.63 -17.52
CA ARG A 269 26.58 -9.37 -17.36
C ARG A 269 25.06 -9.54 -17.35
N GLY A 270 24.54 -10.61 -17.93
CA GLY A 270 23.12 -10.91 -18.04
C GLY A 270 22.90 -12.26 -18.68
N GLY A 271 21.63 -12.67 -18.74
CA GLY A 271 21.19 -13.92 -19.34
C GLY A 271 19.94 -13.77 -20.20
N SER A 272 19.73 -14.76 -21.06
CA SER A 272 18.55 -14.84 -21.92
C SER A 272 18.01 -16.27 -21.96
N LEU A 273 16.71 -16.40 -22.17
CA LEU A 273 16.07 -17.66 -22.53
C LEU A 273 15.28 -17.49 -23.84
N TYR A 274 15.16 -18.58 -24.59
CA TYR A 274 14.51 -18.60 -25.91
C TYR A 274 13.56 -19.77 -25.99
N VAL A 275 12.33 -19.53 -26.47
CA VAL A 275 11.28 -20.54 -26.64
C VAL A 275 10.83 -20.54 -28.11
N PRO A 276 11.02 -21.64 -28.86
CA PRO A 276 10.53 -21.73 -30.24
C PRO A 276 9.01 -21.95 -30.27
N LEU A 277 8.34 -21.23 -31.16
CA LEU A 277 6.89 -21.28 -31.34
C LEU A 277 6.53 -21.59 -32.78
N THR A 278 5.55 -22.48 -32.97
CA THR A 278 4.85 -22.70 -34.25
C THR A 278 3.37 -22.41 -33.99
N ILE A 279 2.80 -21.42 -34.69
CA ILE A 279 1.44 -20.94 -34.47
C ILE A 279 0.64 -21.05 -35.75
N VAL A 280 -0.30 -21.99 -35.80
CA VAL A 280 -1.18 -22.24 -36.94
C VAL A 280 -2.19 -21.09 -37.11
N PRO A 281 -2.67 -20.77 -38.32
CA PRO A 281 -3.68 -19.73 -38.53
C PRO A 281 -4.86 -19.80 -37.56
N GLY A 282 -5.16 -18.67 -36.89
CA GLY A 282 -6.24 -18.56 -35.92
C GLY A 282 -6.02 -19.26 -34.57
N GLU A 283 -4.89 -19.95 -34.39
CA GLU A 283 -4.55 -20.55 -33.09
C GLU A 283 -3.74 -19.60 -32.19
N SER A 284 -3.70 -19.95 -30.92
CA SER A 284 -2.90 -19.25 -29.92
C SER A 284 -1.89 -20.21 -29.27
N ARG A 285 -0.75 -19.64 -28.85
CA ARG A 285 0.27 -20.32 -28.04
C ARG A 285 0.65 -19.46 -26.87
N THR A 286 0.68 -20.05 -25.66
CA THR A 286 1.05 -19.33 -24.43
C THR A 286 2.42 -19.78 -23.95
N VAL A 287 3.29 -18.82 -23.69
CA VAL A 287 4.54 -19.00 -22.95
C VAL A 287 4.34 -18.44 -21.55
N ARG A 288 4.61 -19.25 -20.54
CA ARG A 288 4.60 -18.83 -19.14
C ARG A 288 6.03 -18.55 -18.70
N LEU A 289 6.31 -17.27 -18.41
CA LEU A 289 7.54 -16.86 -17.77
C LEU A 289 7.30 -16.85 -16.26
N TYR A 290 7.85 -17.83 -15.58
CA TYR A 290 7.86 -17.89 -14.12
C TYR A 290 8.96 -17.01 -13.58
N VAL A 291 8.61 -16.22 -12.58
CA VAL A 291 9.55 -15.36 -11.85
C VAL A 291 9.55 -15.79 -10.39
N THR A 292 10.73 -16.03 -9.86
CA THR A 292 10.90 -16.48 -8.47
C THR A 292 12.11 -15.77 -7.87
N TRP A 293 12.02 -15.33 -6.62
CA TRP A 293 13.16 -14.70 -5.94
C TRP A 293 13.38 -15.26 -4.55
N TYR A 294 14.59 -15.08 -4.05
CA TYR A 294 14.97 -15.52 -2.71
C TYR A 294 16.05 -14.60 -2.15
N PHE A 295 15.68 -13.76 -1.18
CA PHE A 295 16.53 -12.83 -0.44
C PHE A 295 16.27 -13.06 1.04
N PRO A 296 17.02 -13.98 1.69
CA PRO A 296 16.73 -14.41 3.07
C PRO A 296 17.13 -13.37 4.12
N ASP A 297 18.05 -12.47 3.81
CA ASP A 297 18.61 -11.51 4.75
C ASP A 297 18.23 -10.07 4.38
N SER A 298 18.22 -9.18 5.37
CA SER A 298 17.98 -7.75 5.20
C SER A 298 18.90 -6.91 6.09
N ASN A 299 18.92 -5.61 5.86
CA ASN A 299 19.54 -4.64 6.76
C ASN A 299 18.54 -3.97 7.70
N ILE A 300 17.28 -4.37 7.67
CA ILE A 300 16.22 -3.77 8.48
C ILE A 300 16.42 -4.17 9.95
N ARG A 301 16.66 -3.15 10.77
CA ARG A 301 16.81 -3.25 12.20
C ARG A 301 16.60 -1.88 12.83
N ASN A 302 15.64 -1.79 13.75
CA ASN A 302 15.32 -0.54 14.45
C ASN A 302 15.88 -0.47 15.87
N TYR A 303 16.41 -1.58 16.36
CA TYR A 303 16.88 -1.74 17.72
C TYR A 303 18.34 -2.16 17.71
N ASN A 304 19.16 -1.53 18.55
CA ASN A 304 20.54 -1.93 18.77
C ASN A 304 20.73 -2.38 20.22
N PRO A 305 20.78 -3.70 20.50
CA PRO A 305 20.89 -4.21 21.87
C PRO A 305 22.19 -3.78 22.57
N ALA A 306 23.22 -3.39 21.82
CA ALA A 306 24.49 -2.96 22.40
C ALA A 306 24.46 -1.50 22.91
N THR A 307 23.54 -0.68 22.46
CA THR A 307 23.40 0.74 22.84
C THR A 307 22.15 1.03 23.67
N ASP A 308 21.18 0.12 23.66
CA ASP A 308 19.86 0.33 24.25
C ASP A 308 19.71 -0.51 25.53
N GLU A 309 20.52 -0.22 26.56
CA GLU A 309 20.49 -0.87 27.89
C GLU A 309 19.37 -0.28 28.78
N SER A 310 18.24 0.14 28.28
CA SER A 310 17.21 0.72 29.13
C SER A 310 16.27 -0.32 29.73
N ASP A 311 15.70 0.02 30.85
CA ASP A 311 14.59 -0.71 31.45
C ASP A 311 13.35 -0.53 30.57
N PHE A 312 13.05 -1.53 29.79
CA PHE A 312 11.92 -1.49 28.85
C PHE A 312 10.55 -1.51 29.54
N GLY A 313 10.48 -1.90 30.82
CA GLY A 313 9.21 -1.94 31.54
C GLY A 313 8.07 -2.69 30.86
N SER A 314 8.35 -3.34 29.72
CA SER A 314 7.37 -3.92 28.81
C SER A 314 6.86 -5.29 29.28
N CYS A 315 5.76 -5.74 28.70
CA CYS A 315 5.26 -7.10 28.82
C CYS A 315 6.08 -8.11 27.97
N TYR A 316 7.13 -7.65 27.30
CA TYR A 316 7.99 -8.48 26.48
C TYR A 316 8.63 -9.61 27.28
N ASP A 317 8.44 -10.84 26.81
CA ASP A 317 9.06 -12.05 27.36
C ASP A 317 10.18 -12.52 26.43
N PRO A 318 11.47 -12.37 26.82
CA PRO A 318 12.58 -12.79 25.98
C PRO A 318 12.54 -14.29 25.60
N ALA A 319 11.93 -15.14 26.43
CA ALA A 319 11.85 -16.57 26.15
C ALA A 319 10.87 -16.86 25.01
N ARG A 320 9.83 -16.04 24.85
CA ARG A 320 8.85 -16.16 23.77
C ARG A 320 9.40 -15.71 22.41
N PHE A 321 10.38 -14.81 22.42
CA PHE A 321 10.99 -14.23 21.23
C PHE A 321 12.46 -14.62 21.04
N ALA A 322 12.90 -15.70 21.71
CA ALA A 322 14.30 -16.16 21.67
C ALA A 322 14.79 -16.52 20.26
N ASP A 323 13.90 -16.91 19.37
CA ASP A 323 14.21 -17.28 17.98
C ASP A 323 14.08 -16.10 17.00
N THR A 324 13.81 -14.87 17.49
CA THR A 324 13.71 -13.71 16.60
C THR A 324 15.11 -13.36 16.06
N PRO A 325 15.29 -13.29 14.73
CA PRO A 325 16.57 -12.91 14.14
C PRO A 325 17.00 -11.51 14.56
N GLU A 326 18.32 -11.27 14.59
CA GLU A 326 18.87 -9.94 14.90
C GLU A 326 18.45 -8.85 13.90
N ARG A 327 18.19 -9.24 12.65
CA ARG A 327 17.69 -8.39 11.56
C ARG A 327 16.45 -9.03 10.96
N TYR A 328 15.59 -8.24 10.38
CA TYR A 328 14.41 -8.76 9.71
C TYR A 328 14.79 -9.83 8.68
N GLN A 329 14.11 -10.96 8.76
CA GLN A 329 14.13 -12.02 7.76
C GLN A 329 12.69 -12.29 7.30
N PRO A 330 12.44 -12.48 6.00
CA PRO A 330 11.10 -12.71 5.50
C PRO A 330 10.61 -14.11 5.86
N TYR A 331 9.31 -14.24 6.09
CA TYR A 331 8.67 -15.51 6.45
C TYR A 331 8.96 -16.64 5.45
N TYR A 332 9.02 -16.34 4.16
CA TYR A 332 9.30 -17.37 3.17
C TYR A 332 10.67 -18.04 3.33
N SER A 333 11.64 -17.38 3.97
CA SER A 333 12.95 -18.00 4.26
C SER A 333 12.86 -19.10 5.32
N ARG A 334 11.80 -19.09 6.16
CA ARG A 334 11.48 -20.20 7.04
C ARG A 334 10.85 -21.39 6.30
N LEU A 335 10.05 -21.11 5.27
CA LEU A 335 9.34 -22.13 4.52
C LEU A 335 10.24 -22.84 3.50
N PHE A 336 11.18 -22.11 2.91
CA PHE A 336 12.02 -22.58 1.82
C PHE A 336 13.51 -22.34 2.13
N PRO A 337 14.36 -23.35 1.92
CA PRO A 337 15.80 -23.21 2.16
C PRO A 337 16.57 -22.54 1.01
N SER A 338 15.97 -22.39 -0.18
CA SER A 338 16.64 -21.83 -1.36
C SER A 338 15.68 -21.37 -2.43
N LEU A 339 16.20 -20.66 -3.44
CA LEU A 339 15.48 -20.26 -4.65
C LEU A 339 14.86 -21.47 -5.39
N GLU A 340 15.61 -22.57 -5.50
CA GLU A 340 15.16 -23.78 -6.17
C GLU A 340 13.96 -24.41 -5.47
N ALA A 341 13.96 -24.43 -4.15
CA ALA A 341 12.84 -24.94 -3.37
C ALA A 341 11.57 -24.12 -3.59
N VAL A 342 11.67 -22.80 -3.69
CA VAL A 342 10.54 -21.93 -4.05
C VAL A 342 10.08 -22.21 -5.47
N ALA A 343 11.01 -22.30 -6.43
CA ALA A 343 10.71 -22.55 -7.84
C ALA A 343 10.01 -23.91 -8.05
N ASP A 344 10.49 -24.96 -7.38
CA ASP A 344 9.88 -26.28 -7.42
C ASP A 344 8.46 -26.26 -6.84
N TYR A 345 8.27 -25.60 -5.69
CA TYR A 345 6.94 -25.44 -5.10
C TYR A 345 6.00 -24.71 -6.04
N TRP A 346 6.46 -23.59 -6.65
CA TRP A 346 5.69 -22.78 -7.58
C TRP A 346 5.23 -23.59 -8.80
N LEU A 347 6.14 -24.29 -9.46
CA LEU A 347 5.81 -25.13 -10.62
C LEU A 347 4.82 -26.25 -10.30
N HIS A 348 5.04 -26.96 -9.18
CA HIS A 348 4.17 -28.08 -8.81
C HIS A 348 2.75 -27.64 -8.40
N ASN A 349 2.60 -26.43 -7.86
CA ASN A 349 1.34 -25.92 -7.37
C ASN A 349 0.68 -24.89 -8.28
N TYR A 350 1.27 -24.57 -9.44
CA TYR A 350 0.82 -23.50 -10.31
C TYR A 350 -0.68 -23.54 -10.62
N ASP A 351 -1.19 -24.66 -11.12
CA ASP A 351 -2.60 -24.78 -11.51
C ASP A 351 -3.55 -24.64 -10.29
N ARG A 352 -3.15 -25.20 -9.15
CA ARG A 352 -3.92 -25.09 -7.91
C ARG A 352 -3.99 -23.63 -7.44
N LEU A 353 -2.86 -22.95 -7.38
CA LEU A 353 -2.73 -21.57 -6.94
C LEU A 353 -3.45 -20.62 -7.90
N ARG A 354 -3.29 -20.84 -9.21
CA ARG A 354 -3.98 -20.04 -10.23
C ARG A 354 -5.50 -20.19 -10.13
N LYS A 355 -5.99 -21.42 -9.95
CA LYS A 355 -7.42 -21.70 -9.78
C LYS A 355 -7.99 -21.06 -8.52
N ALA A 356 -7.30 -21.16 -7.38
CA ALA A 356 -7.74 -20.55 -6.11
C ALA A 356 -7.77 -19.02 -6.22
N THR A 357 -6.73 -18.42 -6.79
CA THR A 357 -6.65 -16.98 -7.03
C THR A 357 -7.75 -16.49 -7.98
N ARG A 358 -8.00 -17.24 -9.08
CA ARG A 358 -9.08 -16.92 -10.03
C ARG A 358 -10.46 -17.00 -9.38
N LEU A 359 -10.69 -18.00 -8.54
CA LEU A 359 -11.95 -18.13 -7.80
C LEU A 359 -12.25 -16.89 -6.94
N PHE A 360 -11.25 -16.37 -6.26
CA PHE A 360 -11.40 -15.11 -5.51
C PHE A 360 -11.71 -13.94 -6.45
N THR A 361 -10.96 -13.79 -7.53
CA THR A 361 -11.15 -12.71 -8.51
C THR A 361 -12.56 -12.75 -9.09
N ASP A 362 -12.99 -13.91 -9.56
CA ASP A 362 -14.30 -14.08 -10.20
C ASP A 362 -15.43 -13.77 -9.19
N ALA A 363 -15.33 -14.26 -7.95
CA ALA A 363 -16.31 -13.98 -6.89
C ALA A 363 -16.35 -12.48 -6.51
N PHE A 364 -15.17 -11.82 -6.44
CA PHE A 364 -15.08 -10.40 -6.11
C PHE A 364 -15.74 -9.52 -7.18
N TYR A 365 -15.44 -9.77 -8.46
CA TYR A 365 -15.98 -8.97 -9.56
C TYR A 365 -17.40 -9.36 -10.01
N ASP A 366 -17.94 -10.50 -9.53
CA ASP A 366 -19.37 -10.87 -9.66
C ASP A 366 -20.25 -10.17 -8.59
N SER A 367 -19.71 -9.22 -7.88
CA SER A 367 -20.42 -8.44 -6.86
C SER A 367 -21.43 -7.47 -7.51
N THR A 368 -22.52 -7.20 -6.78
CA THR A 368 -23.54 -6.20 -7.15
C THR A 368 -23.23 -4.79 -6.65
N LEU A 369 -22.05 -4.59 -6.01
CA LEU A 369 -21.60 -3.27 -5.59
C LEU A 369 -21.35 -2.36 -6.81
N PRO A 370 -21.45 -1.04 -6.65
CA PRO A 370 -21.08 -0.08 -7.69
C PRO A 370 -19.65 -0.29 -8.20
N ALA A 371 -19.43 -0.08 -9.50
CA ALA A 371 -18.14 -0.34 -10.14
C ALA A 371 -17.01 0.50 -9.53
N GLU A 372 -17.27 1.75 -9.16
CA GLU A 372 -16.34 2.64 -8.47
C GLU A 372 -15.89 2.11 -7.10
N VAL A 373 -16.78 1.44 -6.38
CA VAL A 373 -16.47 0.81 -5.08
C VAL A 373 -15.59 -0.43 -5.29
N LEU A 374 -15.93 -1.27 -6.27
CA LEU A 374 -15.11 -2.45 -6.59
C LEU A 374 -13.70 -2.05 -7.03
N GLU A 375 -13.56 -1.04 -7.86
CA GLU A 375 -12.25 -0.54 -8.29
C GLU A 375 -11.45 0.03 -7.11
N ALA A 376 -12.09 0.83 -6.26
CA ALA A 376 -11.46 1.39 -5.08
C ALA A 376 -10.95 0.31 -4.13
N VAL A 377 -11.76 -0.72 -3.85
CA VAL A 377 -11.35 -1.84 -2.99
C VAL A 377 -10.22 -2.66 -3.63
N ALA A 378 -10.32 -2.96 -4.93
CA ALA A 378 -9.30 -3.71 -5.68
C ALA A 378 -7.95 -2.98 -5.67
N ALA A 379 -7.96 -1.67 -5.93
CA ALA A 379 -6.77 -0.83 -5.91
C ALA A 379 -6.09 -0.83 -4.53
N ASN A 380 -6.86 -0.75 -3.44
CA ASN A 380 -6.31 -0.76 -2.09
C ASN A 380 -5.83 -2.16 -1.64
N MET A 381 -6.43 -3.25 -2.12
CA MET A 381 -5.92 -4.60 -1.86
C MET A 381 -4.50 -4.81 -2.42
N SER A 382 -4.10 -4.06 -3.44
CA SER A 382 -2.77 -4.14 -4.03
C SER A 382 -1.65 -3.79 -3.03
N ILE A 383 -1.94 -3.00 -1.99
CA ILE A 383 -1.01 -2.70 -0.90
C ILE A 383 -0.48 -3.98 -0.23
N LEU A 384 -1.33 -5.01 -0.07
CA LEU A 384 -0.93 -6.29 0.51
C LEU A 384 0.09 -7.06 -0.34
N LYS A 385 0.28 -6.67 -1.60
CA LYS A 385 1.27 -7.24 -2.53
C LYS A 385 2.47 -6.32 -2.76
N SER A 386 2.51 -5.19 -2.08
CA SER A 386 3.58 -4.19 -2.19
C SER A 386 4.57 -4.33 -1.04
N THR A 387 5.67 -3.59 -1.14
CA THR A 387 6.68 -3.49 -0.09
C THR A 387 6.26 -2.67 1.12
N THR A 388 5.04 -2.14 1.16
CA THR A 388 4.46 -1.52 2.34
C THR A 388 4.24 -2.53 3.46
N VAL A 389 4.05 -3.80 3.11
CA VAL A 389 3.81 -4.88 4.09
C VAL A 389 5.02 -5.82 4.19
N LEU A 390 5.26 -6.31 5.39
CA LEU A 390 6.30 -7.24 5.74
C LEU A 390 5.70 -8.43 6.49
N ARG A 391 6.33 -9.58 6.40
CA ARG A 391 5.97 -10.76 7.18
C ARG A 391 7.25 -11.35 7.77
N GLU A 392 7.42 -11.23 9.08
CA GLU A 392 8.61 -11.70 9.79
C GLU A 392 8.76 -13.21 9.74
N HIS A 393 9.96 -13.68 10.02
CA HIS A 393 10.35 -15.09 10.02
C HIS A 393 9.43 -15.99 10.87
N ASP A 394 8.88 -15.48 11.96
CA ASP A 394 7.92 -16.22 12.81
C ASP A 394 6.48 -16.20 12.28
N GLY A 395 6.23 -15.50 11.18
CA GLY A 395 4.92 -15.38 10.53
C GLY A 395 4.14 -14.12 10.89
N ARG A 396 4.66 -13.26 11.75
CA ARG A 396 4.07 -11.98 12.16
C ARG A 396 3.95 -11.01 11.00
N PHE A 397 2.81 -10.34 10.91
CA PHE A 397 2.61 -9.26 9.96
C PHE A 397 3.08 -7.94 10.55
N LEU A 398 3.81 -7.18 9.77
CA LEU A 398 4.20 -5.80 10.05
C LEU A 398 4.05 -4.95 8.78
N GLY A 399 4.03 -3.63 8.94
CA GLY A 399 3.94 -2.72 7.81
C GLY A 399 4.56 -1.37 8.07
N TRP A 400 4.78 -0.65 6.97
CA TRP A 400 5.09 0.77 6.95
C TRP A 400 3.78 1.57 6.96
N GLU A 401 3.81 2.85 7.30
CA GLU A 401 2.68 3.77 7.05
C GLU A 401 2.48 4.00 5.55
N GLY A 402 3.54 3.89 4.80
CA GLY A 402 3.64 4.04 3.36
C GLY A 402 5.10 3.89 2.94
N SER A 403 5.42 4.30 1.73
CA SER A 403 6.79 4.23 1.23
C SER A 403 7.23 5.54 0.58
N GLY A 404 8.51 5.90 0.78
CA GLY A 404 9.22 6.81 -0.10
C GLY A 404 9.80 6.05 -1.29
N ASP A 405 10.63 6.72 -2.08
CA ASP A 405 11.19 6.17 -3.32
C ASP A 405 12.07 4.93 -3.09
N ASN A 406 12.80 4.88 -1.96
CA ASN A 406 13.74 3.82 -1.63
C ASN A 406 13.78 3.49 -0.13
N TRP A 407 12.75 3.82 0.61
CA TRP A 407 12.63 3.56 2.04
C TRP A 407 11.17 3.39 2.47
N GLY A 408 10.93 2.62 3.52
CA GLY A 408 9.61 2.53 4.17
C GLY A 408 9.44 3.63 5.21
N SER A 409 8.30 4.32 5.20
CA SER A 409 7.97 5.38 6.16
C SER A 409 7.43 4.81 7.45
N CYS A 410 7.98 5.23 8.59
CA CYS A 410 7.46 4.93 9.92
C CYS A 410 7.17 3.43 10.12
N GLN A 411 8.24 2.69 10.38
CA GLN A 411 8.22 1.24 10.55
C GLN A 411 7.37 0.75 11.73
N GLY A 412 6.99 -0.51 11.68
CA GLY A 412 6.45 -1.26 12.82
C GLY A 412 4.96 -1.09 13.06
N THR A 413 4.17 -0.88 12.02
CA THR A 413 2.71 -0.91 12.06
C THR A 413 2.12 0.12 13.03
N THR A 414 2.29 1.39 12.71
CA THR A 414 1.77 2.51 13.51
C THR A 414 0.28 2.31 13.83
N THR A 415 -0.06 2.17 15.11
CA THR A 415 -1.38 1.72 15.58
C THR A 415 -2.54 2.56 15.09
N HIS A 416 -2.40 3.90 15.09
CA HIS A 416 -3.44 4.83 14.66
C HIS A 416 -3.60 4.86 13.13
N VAL A 417 -2.52 4.77 12.36
CA VAL A 417 -2.56 4.74 10.90
C VAL A 417 -3.17 3.42 10.40
N TRP A 418 -2.77 2.28 10.96
CA TRP A 418 -3.31 0.96 10.58
C TRP A 418 -4.76 0.72 11.07
N THR A 419 -5.36 1.66 11.79
CA THR A 419 -6.79 1.64 12.10
C THR A 419 -7.65 1.83 10.86
N TYR A 420 -7.20 2.59 9.87
CA TYR A 420 -7.92 2.78 8.60
C TYR A 420 -7.91 1.53 7.71
N THR A 421 -6.98 0.59 7.92
CA THR A 421 -6.86 -0.65 7.15
C THR A 421 -7.84 -1.70 7.65
N GLN A 422 -8.97 -1.89 6.95
CA GLN A 422 -10.01 -2.84 7.34
C GLN A 422 -10.05 -4.12 6.49
N SER A 423 -9.25 -4.21 5.42
CA SER A 423 -9.25 -5.37 4.54
C SER A 423 -8.55 -6.60 5.16
N LEU A 424 -7.43 -6.39 5.88
CA LEU A 424 -6.61 -7.47 6.40
C LEU A 424 -7.39 -8.39 7.34
N CYS A 425 -8.18 -7.85 8.27
CA CYS A 425 -8.96 -8.63 9.24
C CYS A 425 -10.01 -9.54 8.61
N HIS A 426 -10.50 -9.20 7.41
CA HIS A 426 -11.49 -9.98 6.67
C HIS A 426 -10.84 -10.96 5.68
N LEU A 427 -9.75 -10.56 5.04
CA LEU A 427 -9.06 -11.38 4.04
C LEU A 427 -8.08 -12.38 4.70
N PHE A 428 -7.35 -11.95 5.73
CA PHE A 428 -6.34 -12.75 6.41
C PHE A 428 -6.42 -12.56 7.94
N PRO A 429 -7.51 -13.03 8.58
CA PRO A 429 -7.74 -12.78 10.00
C PRO A 429 -6.64 -13.34 10.91
N ALA A 430 -5.95 -14.39 10.48
CA ALA A 430 -4.80 -14.93 11.23
C ALA A 430 -3.61 -13.97 11.26
N LEU A 431 -3.35 -13.25 10.15
CA LEU A 431 -2.31 -12.22 10.11
C LEU A 431 -2.70 -10.98 10.94
N GLU A 432 -3.94 -10.53 10.85
CA GLU A 432 -4.43 -9.39 11.65
C GLU A 432 -4.27 -9.68 13.15
N ARG A 433 -4.56 -10.90 13.61
CA ARG A 433 -4.38 -11.26 15.02
C ARG A 433 -2.93 -11.16 15.48
N THR A 434 -1.95 -11.36 14.60
CA THR A 434 -0.53 -11.17 14.98
C THR A 434 -0.19 -9.73 15.34
N LEU A 435 -0.89 -8.76 14.75
CA LEU A 435 -0.79 -7.35 15.15
C LEU A 435 -1.28 -7.15 16.58
N ARG A 436 -2.43 -7.72 16.92
CA ARG A 436 -3.00 -7.65 18.30
C ARG A 436 -2.08 -8.32 19.31
N ASP A 437 -1.51 -9.48 18.94
CA ASP A 437 -0.55 -10.17 19.80
C ASP A 437 0.68 -9.29 20.05
N THR A 438 1.21 -8.63 19.03
CA THR A 438 2.36 -7.73 19.12
C THR A 438 2.04 -6.51 20.00
N GLU A 439 0.93 -5.83 19.75
CA GLU A 439 0.46 -4.69 20.55
C GLU A 439 0.35 -5.03 22.04
N CYS A 440 -0.21 -6.20 22.38
CA CYS A 440 -0.44 -6.58 23.78
C CYS A 440 0.79 -7.16 24.50
N LEU A 441 1.68 -7.83 23.76
CA LEU A 441 2.78 -8.61 24.36
C LEU A 441 4.14 -7.94 24.24
N VAL A 442 4.28 -6.97 23.34
CA VAL A 442 5.56 -6.31 23.06
C VAL A 442 5.43 -4.80 23.27
N ASP A 443 4.44 -4.17 22.64
CA ASP A 443 4.31 -2.72 22.57
C ASP A 443 3.68 -2.12 23.83
N GLN A 444 3.06 -2.94 24.69
CA GLN A 444 2.44 -2.51 25.93
C GLN A 444 3.38 -2.76 27.12
N ASP A 445 3.49 -1.77 28.02
CA ASP A 445 4.18 -1.91 29.29
C ASP A 445 3.28 -2.48 30.41
N THR A 446 3.86 -2.73 31.58
CA THR A 446 3.13 -3.27 32.75
C THR A 446 2.12 -2.28 33.34
N TYR A 447 2.17 -1.00 32.95
CA TYR A 447 1.23 0.04 33.36
C TYR A 447 0.11 0.26 32.35
N GLY A 448 0.16 -0.43 31.19
CA GLY A 448 -0.81 -0.35 30.12
C GLY A 448 -0.54 0.76 29.10
N HIS A 449 0.62 1.44 29.20
CA HIS A 449 1.07 2.34 28.14
C HIS A 449 1.45 1.52 26.91
N GLN A 450 0.95 1.91 25.74
CA GLN A 450 1.24 1.26 24.48
C GLN A 450 2.05 2.21 23.59
N ALA A 451 3.23 1.77 23.18
CA ALA A 451 3.98 2.44 22.12
C ALA A 451 3.17 2.36 20.81
N PHE A 452 3.21 3.40 20.01
CA PHE A 452 2.41 3.43 18.80
C PHE A 452 3.09 2.81 17.57
N ARG A 453 4.29 2.24 17.73
CA ARG A 453 5.02 1.48 16.70
C ARG A 453 5.78 0.34 17.32
N SER A 454 5.78 -0.81 16.64
CA SER A 454 6.64 -1.92 17.00
C SER A 454 8.05 -1.74 16.43
N ASN A 455 9.07 -2.30 17.08
CA ASN A 455 10.38 -2.46 16.47
C ASN A 455 10.35 -3.57 15.40
N MET A 456 11.24 -3.48 14.41
CA MET A 456 11.46 -4.51 13.40
C MET A 456 12.94 -4.94 13.38
N PRO A 457 13.24 -6.23 13.52
CA PRO A 457 12.33 -7.30 13.96
C PRO A 457 11.76 -7.02 15.34
N VAL A 458 10.68 -7.74 15.69
CA VAL A 458 9.99 -7.56 16.97
C VAL A 458 10.95 -7.76 18.13
N CYS A 459 11.13 -6.75 18.96
CA CYS A 459 12.00 -6.73 20.13
C CYS A 459 11.49 -5.69 21.15
N PRO A 460 12.04 -5.61 22.37
CA PRO A 460 11.61 -4.65 23.38
C PRO A 460 11.56 -3.21 22.89
N ILE A 461 10.62 -2.44 23.41
CA ILE A 461 10.37 -1.04 23.03
C ILE A 461 10.63 -0.11 24.22
N HIS A 462 11.14 1.07 23.94
CA HIS A 462 11.21 2.15 24.90
C HIS A 462 9.85 2.85 25.06
N HIS A 463 9.46 3.10 26.30
CA HIS A 463 8.22 3.79 26.64
C HIS A 463 8.49 5.25 27.10
N ASP A 464 9.31 5.97 26.33
CA ASP A 464 9.81 7.32 26.64
C ASP A 464 9.05 8.43 25.90
N PHE A 465 7.99 8.06 25.16
CA PHE A 465 7.11 8.99 24.44
C PHE A 465 5.64 8.72 24.71
N HIS A 466 4.74 9.59 24.25
CA HIS A 466 3.30 9.43 24.44
C HIS A 466 2.75 8.16 23.75
N ALA A 467 1.67 7.62 24.31
CA ALA A 467 0.79 6.77 23.52
C ALA A 467 -0.07 7.63 22.57
N ALA A 468 -0.42 7.11 21.41
CA ALA A 468 -1.43 7.72 20.55
C ALA A 468 -2.83 7.35 21.04
N ALA A 469 -3.66 8.33 21.34
CA ALA A 469 -4.98 8.10 21.95
C ALA A 469 -5.91 7.32 21.03
N ASP A 470 -6.00 7.74 19.78
CA ASP A 470 -6.77 7.06 18.72
C ASP A 470 -6.22 5.66 18.41
N GLY A 471 -4.89 5.49 18.44
CA GLY A 471 -4.24 4.20 18.24
C GLY A 471 -4.53 3.21 19.36
N GLN A 472 -4.31 3.59 20.62
CA GLN A 472 -4.48 2.71 21.77
C GLN A 472 -5.96 2.39 22.03
N LEU A 473 -6.85 3.37 21.98
CA LEU A 473 -8.30 3.16 22.10
C LEU A 473 -8.84 2.35 20.92
N GLY A 474 -8.38 2.63 19.70
CA GLY A 474 -8.70 1.87 18.50
C GLY A 474 -8.24 0.42 18.59
N GLY A 475 -7.08 0.16 19.20
CA GLY A 475 -6.58 -1.17 19.50
C GLY A 475 -7.55 -2.01 20.33
N ILE A 476 -8.18 -1.40 21.34
CA ILE A 476 -9.21 -2.06 22.19
C ILE A 476 -10.43 -2.47 21.35
N ILE A 477 -10.89 -1.59 20.44
CA ILE A 477 -12.01 -1.89 19.54
C ILE A 477 -11.62 -3.00 18.55
N LYS A 478 -10.39 -2.96 18.01
CA LYS A 478 -9.85 -3.99 17.11
C LYS A 478 -9.72 -5.36 17.80
N MET A 479 -9.38 -5.40 19.10
CA MET A 479 -9.42 -6.65 19.88
C MET A 479 -10.83 -7.26 19.92
N TYR A 480 -11.86 -6.45 20.11
CA TYR A 480 -13.25 -6.91 20.03
C TYR A 480 -13.59 -7.42 18.62
N ARG A 481 -13.22 -6.68 17.57
CA ARG A 481 -13.45 -7.05 16.16
C ARG A 481 -12.82 -8.40 15.83
N ASP A 482 -11.54 -8.58 16.16
CA ASP A 482 -10.77 -9.77 15.80
C ASP A 482 -11.23 -11.01 16.59
N TRP A 483 -11.64 -10.80 17.84
CA TRP A 483 -12.35 -11.84 18.60
C TRP A 483 -13.68 -12.22 17.95
N ARG A 484 -14.49 -11.26 17.50
CA ARG A 484 -15.78 -11.55 16.86
C ARG A 484 -15.62 -12.26 15.52
N ILE A 485 -14.61 -11.91 14.73
CA ILE A 485 -14.29 -12.58 13.46
C ILE A 485 -13.83 -14.02 13.70
N SER A 486 -12.94 -14.25 14.67
CA SER A 486 -12.37 -15.57 14.94
C SER A 486 -13.29 -16.48 15.77
N GLY A 487 -14.14 -15.93 16.63
CA GLY A 487 -14.91 -16.66 17.63
C GLY A 487 -14.07 -17.28 18.75
N ASP A 488 -12.76 -16.99 18.81
CA ASP A 488 -11.81 -17.60 19.73
C ASP A 488 -11.86 -16.92 21.12
N THR A 489 -12.72 -17.45 21.99
CA THR A 489 -12.89 -16.94 23.35
C THR A 489 -11.67 -17.20 24.25
N GLU A 490 -10.87 -18.25 24.00
CA GLU A 490 -9.66 -18.50 24.78
C GLU A 490 -8.57 -17.50 24.44
N TRP A 491 -8.43 -17.12 23.17
CA TRP A 491 -7.58 -16.01 22.76
C TRP A 491 -7.99 -14.71 23.47
N LEU A 492 -9.26 -14.34 23.44
CA LEU A 492 -9.76 -13.17 24.17
C LEU A 492 -9.46 -13.26 25.68
N ARG A 493 -9.64 -14.45 26.31
CA ARG A 493 -9.36 -14.66 27.72
C ARG A 493 -7.90 -14.43 28.07
N THR A 494 -7.01 -14.84 27.16
CA THR A 494 -5.55 -14.67 27.34
C THR A 494 -5.17 -13.20 27.37
N PHE A 495 -5.75 -12.38 26.50
CA PHE A 495 -5.40 -10.95 26.37
C PHE A 495 -6.25 -10.00 27.22
N TYR A 496 -7.31 -10.49 27.86
CA TYR A 496 -8.19 -9.66 28.65
C TYR A 496 -7.49 -8.82 29.73
N PRO A 497 -6.47 -9.32 30.47
CA PRO A 497 -5.73 -8.51 31.44
C PRO A 497 -5.03 -7.31 30.78
N GLN A 498 -4.39 -7.49 29.64
CA GLN A 498 -3.69 -6.45 28.89
C GLN A 498 -4.66 -5.42 28.32
N ILE A 499 -5.79 -5.86 27.76
CA ILE A 499 -6.85 -4.98 27.28
C ILE A 499 -7.37 -4.08 28.41
N LYS A 500 -7.58 -4.68 29.61
CA LYS A 500 -8.02 -3.92 30.79
C LYS A 500 -6.96 -2.90 31.24
N GLN A 501 -5.69 -3.29 31.28
CA GLN A 501 -4.59 -2.39 31.64
C GLN A 501 -4.47 -1.23 30.64
N SER A 502 -4.60 -1.51 29.34
CA SER A 502 -4.62 -0.49 28.29
C SER A 502 -5.75 0.53 28.49
N LEU A 503 -6.98 0.05 28.71
CA LEU A 503 -8.10 0.95 28.96
C LEU A 503 -7.93 1.75 30.27
N ASP A 504 -7.45 1.11 31.33
CA ASP A 504 -7.19 1.80 32.62
C ASP A 504 -6.08 2.86 32.46
N TYR A 505 -5.08 2.62 31.60
CA TYR A 505 -4.09 3.63 31.23
C TYR A 505 -4.75 4.84 30.55
N CYS A 506 -5.56 4.61 29.53
CA CYS A 506 -6.26 5.68 28.81
C CYS A 506 -7.12 6.55 29.77
N ILE A 507 -7.85 5.90 30.71
CA ILE A 507 -8.67 6.61 31.70
C ILE A 507 -7.80 7.49 32.59
N ARG A 508 -6.76 6.92 33.24
CA ARG A 508 -5.97 7.69 34.21
C ARG A 508 -5.08 8.77 33.57
N THR A 509 -4.74 8.61 32.29
CA THR A 509 -3.85 9.54 31.57
C THR A 509 -4.63 10.68 30.93
N TRP A 510 -5.78 10.40 30.31
CA TRP A 510 -6.51 11.39 29.53
C TRP A 510 -7.85 11.82 30.10
N ASP A 511 -8.44 11.03 31.02
CA ASP A 511 -9.67 11.36 31.76
C ASP A 511 -9.52 11.02 33.26
N PRO A 512 -8.47 11.56 33.96
CA PRO A 512 -8.16 11.17 35.35
C PRO A 512 -9.32 11.45 36.32
N HIS A 513 -10.17 12.40 36.01
CA HIS A 513 -11.34 12.78 36.83
C HIS A 513 -12.63 12.06 36.44
N GLU A 514 -12.56 11.10 35.48
CA GLU A 514 -13.72 10.36 34.97
C GLU A 514 -14.90 11.27 34.59
N VAL A 515 -14.62 12.36 33.86
CA VAL A 515 -15.67 13.26 33.36
C VAL A 515 -16.39 12.65 32.14
N GLY A 516 -15.75 11.72 31.43
CA GLY A 516 -16.27 11.02 30.26
C GLY A 516 -15.76 11.58 28.95
N ALA A 517 -14.65 12.31 28.94
CA ALA A 517 -13.99 12.79 27.73
C ALA A 517 -12.49 12.90 27.97
N LEU A 518 -11.71 12.86 26.90
CA LEU A 518 -10.27 13.04 26.96
C LEU A 518 -9.98 14.52 27.17
N MET A 519 -9.67 14.91 28.43
CA MET A 519 -9.45 16.30 28.80
C MET A 519 -7.99 16.70 28.77
N GLU A 520 -7.11 15.78 29.20
CA GLU A 520 -5.66 15.99 29.20
C GLU A 520 -5.10 15.95 27.78
N PRO A 521 -3.93 16.56 27.52
CA PRO A 521 -3.33 16.54 26.19
C PRO A 521 -3.10 15.11 25.70
N HIS A 522 -3.55 14.82 24.50
CA HIS A 522 -3.50 13.48 23.93
C HIS A 522 -3.02 13.51 22.48
N HIS A 523 -1.94 12.74 22.26
CA HIS A 523 -1.33 12.57 20.95
C HIS A 523 -2.24 11.75 20.03
N ASN A 524 -2.20 12.03 18.73
CA ASN A 524 -3.08 11.39 17.75
C ASN A 524 -2.45 11.36 16.33
N THR A 525 -3.20 10.85 15.37
CA THR A 525 -2.78 10.65 13.97
C THR A 525 -2.28 11.91 13.24
N TYR A 526 -2.50 13.10 13.82
CA TYR A 526 -2.01 14.37 13.25
C TYR A 526 -0.62 14.78 13.79
N ASP A 527 0.08 13.91 14.48
CA ASP A 527 1.42 14.14 15.08
C ASP A 527 1.44 15.32 16.08
N ILE A 528 0.34 15.54 16.74
CA ILE A 528 0.16 16.64 17.70
C ILE A 528 -0.68 16.19 18.88
N GLU A 529 -0.68 16.99 19.95
CA GLU A 529 -1.60 16.84 21.08
C GLU A 529 -2.82 17.72 20.88
N PHE A 530 -4.00 17.13 20.92
CA PHE A 530 -5.23 17.88 21.17
C PHE A 530 -5.34 18.19 22.65
N TRP A 531 -5.68 19.43 22.95
CA TRP A 531 -5.84 19.97 24.30
C TRP A 531 -7.31 20.19 24.60
N GLY A 532 -7.84 19.48 25.60
CA GLY A 532 -9.27 19.45 25.90
C GLY A 532 -10.04 18.48 25.01
N ALA A 533 -11.31 18.31 25.33
CA ALA A 533 -12.16 17.31 24.70
C ALA A 533 -12.44 17.62 23.23
N ASP A 534 -12.34 16.60 22.37
CA ASP A 534 -12.58 16.68 20.94
C ASP A 534 -13.48 15.52 20.46
N GLY A 535 -14.06 15.67 19.26
CA GLY A 535 -14.97 14.68 18.69
C GLY A 535 -14.30 13.37 18.32
N MET A 536 -13.11 13.43 17.68
CA MET A 536 -12.41 12.24 17.17
C MET A 536 -12.00 11.30 18.31
N CYS A 537 -11.11 11.74 19.19
CA CYS A 537 -10.56 10.90 20.24
C CYS A 537 -11.60 10.54 21.32
N THR A 538 -12.55 11.44 21.62
CA THR A 538 -13.65 11.13 22.56
C THR A 538 -14.60 10.08 21.97
N SER A 539 -14.87 10.08 20.65
CA SER A 539 -15.65 8.99 20.01
C SER A 539 -14.97 7.63 20.14
N TYR A 540 -13.64 7.57 19.97
CA TYR A 540 -12.87 6.36 20.25
C TYR A 540 -12.99 5.91 21.71
N TYR A 541 -12.95 6.85 22.65
CA TYR A 541 -13.07 6.55 24.06
C TYR A 541 -14.44 5.94 24.42
N VAL A 542 -15.52 6.50 23.87
CA VAL A 542 -16.87 5.97 24.00
C VAL A 542 -16.91 4.51 23.51
N GLU A 543 -16.42 4.26 22.31
CA GLU A 543 -16.56 2.95 21.69
C GLU A 543 -15.55 1.91 22.21
N ALA A 544 -14.37 2.33 22.68
CA ALA A 544 -13.45 1.45 23.41
C ALA A 544 -14.05 0.98 24.74
N LEU A 545 -14.73 1.88 25.47
CA LEU A 545 -15.51 1.50 26.68
C LEU A 545 -16.61 0.49 26.33
N ASN A 546 -17.37 0.72 25.26
CA ASN A 546 -18.40 -0.20 24.79
C ASN A 546 -17.80 -1.57 24.46
N ALA A 547 -16.77 -1.63 23.62
CA ALA A 547 -16.09 -2.85 23.25
C ALA A 547 -15.60 -3.65 24.47
N PHE A 548 -14.95 -2.95 25.42
CA PHE A 548 -14.46 -3.56 26.65
C PHE A 548 -15.60 -4.11 27.52
N ILE A 549 -16.71 -3.40 27.64
CA ILE A 549 -17.90 -3.84 28.37
C ILE A 549 -18.48 -5.11 27.75
N GLN A 550 -18.59 -5.17 26.41
CA GLN A 550 -19.09 -6.38 25.71
C GLN A 550 -18.19 -7.59 25.96
N MET A 551 -16.85 -7.42 25.82
CA MET A 551 -15.87 -8.47 26.13
C MET A 551 -15.96 -8.93 27.59
N SER A 552 -16.07 -7.98 28.53
CA SER A 552 -16.20 -8.26 29.97
C SER A 552 -17.46 -9.06 30.31
N LYS A 553 -18.61 -8.67 29.74
CA LYS A 553 -19.89 -9.38 29.92
C LYS A 553 -19.80 -10.79 29.38
N HIS A 554 -19.22 -11.00 28.20
CA HIS A 554 -19.02 -12.33 27.63
C HIS A 554 -18.15 -13.22 28.56
N LEU A 555 -17.06 -12.67 29.09
CA LEU A 555 -16.16 -13.36 30.02
C LEU A 555 -16.69 -13.42 31.46
N LYS A 556 -17.87 -12.86 31.75
CA LYS A 556 -18.47 -12.77 33.08
C LYS A 556 -17.57 -12.04 34.10
N LYS A 557 -16.93 -10.98 33.65
CA LYS A 557 -16.08 -10.10 34.49
C LYS A 557 -16.89 -8.88 34.95
N ASP A 558 -16.54 -8.32 36.12
CA ASP A 558 -17.16 -7.08 36.62
C ASP A 558 -16.72 -5.87 35.79
N CYS A 559 -17.68 -5.15 35.23
CA CYS A 559 -17.46 -3.97 34.39
C CYS A 559 -18.29 -2.74 34.81
N ARG A 560 -18.87 -2.73 36.02
CA ARG A 560 -19.80 -1.68 36.48
C ARG A 560 -19.17 -0.28 36.49
N ARG A 561 -17.87 -0.15 36.80
CA ARG A 561 -17.15 1.15 36.73
C ARG A 561 -17.17 1.68 35.28
N TYR A 562 -16.83 0.80 34.33
CA TYR A 562 -16.76 1.16 32.90
C TYR A 562 -18.14 1.46 32.33
N GLU A 563 -19.20 0.74 32.74
CA GLU A 563 -20.58 1.04 32.35
C GLU A 563 -21.04 2.41 32.84
N LYS A 564 -20.62 2.82 34.04
CA LYS A 564 -20.92 4.15 34.56
C LYS A 564 -20.19 5.23 33.76
N LEU A 565 -18.92 4.99 33.48
CA LEU A 565 -18.09 5.93 32.71
C LEU A 565 -18.57 6.01 31.24
N PHE A 566 -18.90 4.89 30.62
CA PHE A 566 -19.49 4.84 29.29
C PHE A 566 -20.74 5.73 29.16
N ARG A 567 -21.67 5.64 30.11
CA ARG A 567 -22.86 6.53 30.09
C ARG A 567 -22.51 8.02 30.21
N LYS A 568 -21.48 8.36 30.99
CA LYS A 568 -20.98 9.74 31.07
C LYS A 568 -20.36 10.18 29.74
N SER A 569 -19.56 9.30 29.12
CA SER A 569 -18.89 9.59 27.83
C SER A 569 -19.89 9.83 26.70
N VAL A 570 -20.92 8.98 26.59
CA VAL A 570 -22.00 9.20 25.62
C VAL A 570 -22.73 10.53 25.87
N ALA A 571 -23.04 10.84 27.12
CA ALA A 571 -23.68 12.11 27.44
C ALA A 571 -22.76 13.32 27.16
N TYR A 572 -21.48 13.21 27.53
CA TYR A 572 -20.51 14.29 27.27
C TYR A 572 -20.38 14.58 25.78
N MET A 573 -20.22 13.56 24.96
CA MET A 573 -20.11 13.66 23.50
C MET A 573 -21.35 14.36 22.91
N ASN A 574 -22.54 13.88 23.28
CA ASN A 574 -23.80 14.42 22.76
C ASN A 574 -24.14 15.84 23.23
N ASP A 575 -23.82 16.19 24.50
CA ASP A 575 -24.28 17.42 25.09
C ASP A 575 -23.24 18.55 25.10
N ASN A 576 -21.93 18.19 25.06
CA ASN A 576 -20.86 19.17 25.21
C ASN A 576 -19.99 19.36 23.95
N LEU A 577 -19.95 18.38 23.04
CA LEU A 577 -19.12 18.46 21.83
C LEU A 577 -19.97 18.65 20.56
N TRP A 578 -21.25 18.90 20.68
CA TRP A 578 -22.19 19.14 19.58
C TRP A 578 -22.53 20.62 19.45
N ASN A 579 -22.30 21.23 18.26
CA ASN A 579 -22.58 22.66 18.04
C ASN A 579 -23.95 22.93 17.38
N GLY A 580 -24.75 21.89 17.15
CA GLY A 580 -26.04 21.98 16.47
C GLY A 580 -26.00 21.46 15.02
N GLU A 581 -24.81 21.24 14.45
CA GLU A 581 -24.61 20.77 13.09
C GLU A 581 -23.55 19.65 12.98
N TYR A 582 -22.41 19.79 13.70
CA TYR A 582 -21.34 18.80 13.73
C TYR A 582 -20.61 18.77 15.08
N PHE A 583 -19.84 17.71 15.31
CA PHE A 583 -18.97 17.59 16.49
C PHE A 583 -17.69 18.42 16.31
N TYR A 584 -17.21 19.03 17.40
CA TYR A 584 -16.09 19.97 17.39
C TYR A 584 -15.17 19.74 18.60
N GLN A 585 -14.05 20.47 18.67
CA GLN A 585 -13.13 20.46 19.81
C GLN A 585 -13.41 21.63 20.75
N ARG A 586 -13.45 21.33 22.04
CA ARG A 586 -13.43 22.35 23.13
C ARG A 586 -12.01 22.50 23.63
N VAL A 587 -11.25 23.40 23.02
CA VAL A 587 -9.86 23.66 23.41
C VAL A 587 -9.83 24.10 24.88
N GLN A 588 -9.07 23.37 25.70
CA GLN A 588 -8.83 23.66 27.10
C GLN A 588 -7.40 23.29 27.47
N TRP A 589 -6.65 24.21 28.06
CA TRP A 589 -5.25 23.99 28.43
C TRP A 589 -4.92 24.53 29.83
N GLU A 590 -5.87 25.21 30.46
CA GLU A 590 -5.79 25.69 31.85
C GLU A 590 -6.63 24.79 32.76
N GLY A 591 -6.14 24.56 33.99
CA GLY A 591 -6.82 23.76 35.00
C GLY A 591 -6.80 22.25 34.71
N LEU A 592 -5.87 21.77 33.89
CA LEU A 592 -5.55 20.35 33.65
C LEU A 592 -4.46 19.89 34.62
N ASP A 593 -4.29 18.56 34.76
CA ASP A 593 -3.20 17.97 35.53
C ASP A 593 -1.88 18.04 34.77
N ALA A 594 -1.92 18.09 33.43
CA ALA A 594 -0.75 18.22 32.55
C ALA A 594 -0.02 19.57 32.72
N PRO A 595 1.30 19.60 32.53
CA PRO A 595 2.07 20.86 32.51
C PRO A 595 1.64 21.75 31.34
N SER A 596 2.15 23.00 31.34
CA SER A 596 1.88 23.96 30.28
C SER A 596 2.20 23.40 28.88
N PRO A 597 1.47 23.78 27.82
CA PRO A 597 1.77 23.40 26.43
C PRO A 597 3.24 23.63 26.01
N VAL A 598 3.91 24.61 26.61
CA VAL A 598 5.33 24.92 26.36
C VAL A 598 6.28 23.87 26.93
N GLU A 599 5.83 23.11 27.95
CA GLU A 599 6.63 22.12 28.70
C GLU A 599 6.34 20.69 28.26
N VAL A 600 5.23 20.45 27.56
CA VAL A 600 4.88 19.12 27.06
C VAL A 600 5.82 18.73 25.91
N GLN A 601 6.46 17.59 26.03
CA GLN A 601 7.28 17.03 24.97
C GLN A 601 6.39 16.51 23.82
N SER A 602 6.59 17.03 22.61
CA SER A 602 5.84 16.69 21.40
C SER A 602 6.75 16.83 20.18
N TYR A 603 6.39 16.24 19.06
CA TYR A 603 7.12 16.41 17.79
C TYR A 603 7.14 17.87 17.32
N ASN A 604 6.11 18.63 17.62
CA ASN A 604 5.92 20.01 17.15
C ASN A 604 5.84 21.03 18.29
N SER A 605 6.44 20.75 19.45
CA SER A 605 6.30 21.53 20.68
C SER A 605 7.07 22.87 20.70
N GLY A 606 7.91 23.14 19.72
CA GLY A 606 8.71 24.39 19.71
C GLY A 606 7.84 25.65 19.75
N TYR A 607 8.04 26.53 20.77
CA TYR A 607 7.37 27.82 20.88
C TYR A 607 8.38 28.95 20.73
N THR A 608 8.33 29.66 19.61
CA THR A 608 9.03 30.95 19.40
C THR A 608 8.32 32.05 20.19
N PRO A 609 8.93 33.25 20.38
CA PRO A 609 8.25 34.37 21.00
C PRO A 609 6.89 34.70 20.38
N GLU A 610 6.79 34.63 19.04
CA GLU A 610 5.56 34.88 18.30
C GLU A 610 4.51 33.80 18.58
N ALA A 611 4.91 32.53 18.66
CA ALA A 611 4.00 31.42 19.02
C ALA A 611 3.53 31.52 20.48
N LEU A 612 4.34 32.05 21.40
CA LEU A 612 3.94 32.32 22.77
C LEU A 612 2.87 33.44 22.85
N GLU A 613 2.95 34.46 21.98
CA GLU A 613 1.89 35.47 21.90
C GLU A 613 0.56 34.86 21.44
N ILE A 614 0.62 33.96 20.44
CA ILE A 614 -0.58 33.22 19.98
C ILE A 614 -1.14 32.33 21.09
N LEU A 615 -0.29 31.60 21.83
CA LEU A 615 -0.72 30.77 22.95
C LEU A 615 -1.52 31.58 23.99
N GLN A 616 -1.07 32.80 24.29
CA GLN A 616 -1.76 33.69 25.25
C GLN A 616 -3.12 34.19 24.73
N GLN A 617 -3.28 34.32 23.41
CA GLN A 617 -4.48 34.85 22.78
C GLN A 617 -5.53 33.78 22.45
N GLU A 618 -5.08 32.64 21.91
CA GLU A 618 -5.94 31.63 21.30
C GLU A 618 -5.81 30.22 21.96
N GLY A 619 -4.83 30.02 22.85
CA GLY A 619 -4.50 28.70 23.40
C GLY A 619 -3.41 27.96 22.58
N PRO A 620 -3.23 26.66 22.83
CA PRO A 620 -2.20 25.85 22.18
C PRO A 620 -2.32 25.91 20.67
N LYS A 621 -1.18 26.00 19.98
CA LYS A 621 -1.14 25.89 18.52
C LYS A 621 -1.60 24.50 18.05
N TYR A 622 -1.98 24.41 16.77
CA TYR A 622 -2.33 23.17 16.09
C TYR A 622 -3.62 22.49 16.57
N GLN A 623 -4.53 23.27 17.13
CA GLN A 623 -5.87 22.80 17.47
C GLN A 623 -6.84 23.01 16.29
N TYR A 624 -7.94 22.23 16.23
CA TYR A 624 -8.98 22.50 15.24
C TYR A 624 -10.18 23.29 15.81
N GLY A 625 -10.35 23.30 17.11
CA GLY A 625 -11.37 24.12 17.78
C GLY A 625 -12.77 23.92 17.18
N THR A 626 -13.35 25.00 16.61
CA THR A 626 -14.67 24.97 15.98
C THR A 626 -14.68 24.44 14.54
N GLY A 627 -13.56 23.88 14.06
CA GLY A 627 -13.45 23.29 12.72
C GLY A 627 -14.33 22.04 12.54
N CYS A 628 -14.78 21.83 11.31
CA CYS A 628 -15.47 20.62 10.89
C CYS A 628 -14.39 19.60 10.46
N LEU A 629 -14.04 18.68 11.36
CA LEU A 629 -13.00 17.67 11.15
C LEU A 629 -13.59 16.45 10.44
N SER A 630 -12.98 15.99 9.34
CA SER A 630 -13.53 14.92 8.50
C SER A 630 -13.65 13.59 9.23
N ASP A 631 -12.70 13.24 10.07
CA ASP A 631 -12.73 12.04 10.90
C ASP A 631 -13.17 12.32 12.35
N GLY A 632 -13.92 13.40 12.57
CA GLY A 632 -14.37 13.87 13.90
C GLY A 632 -15.26 12.89 14.68
N VAL A 633 -15.73 11.80 14.06
CA VAL A 633 -16.50 10.71 14.69
C VAL A 633 -15.93 9.34 14.30
N LEU A 634 -14.62 9.25 14.15
CA LEU A 634 -13.90 8.06 13.68
C LEU A 634 -14.14 6.83 14.56
N GLY A 635 -14.32 7.04 15.89
CA GLY A 635 -14.67 5.96 16.82
C GLY A 635 -15.99 5.28 16.47
N CYS A 636 -17.01 6.01 16.00
CA CYS A 636 -18.28 5.44 15.55
C CYS A 636 -18.08 4.53 14.31
N TRP A 637 -17.28 4.99 13.36
CA TRP A 637 -16.97 4.22 12.16
C TRP A 637 -16.32 2.88 12.49
N ILE A 638 -15.24 2.87 13.30
CA ILE A 638 -14.55 1.62 13.64
C ILE A 638 -15.42 0.69 14.49
N ALA A 639 -16.29 1.23 15.34
CA ALA A 639 -17.27 0.45 16.09
C ALA A 639 -18.23 -0.28 15.15
N ASN A 640 -18.76 0.42 14.16
CA ASN A 640 -19.62 -0.17 13.12
C ASN A 640 -18.88 -1.25 12.31
N MET A 641 -17.60 -0.98 11.89
CA MET A 641 -16.76 -1.97 11.22
C MET A 641 -16.46 -3.20 12.10
N ALA A 642 -16.38 -3.03 13.42
CA ALA A 642 -16.21 -4.12 14.38
C ALA A 642 -17.48 -4.92 14.68
N GLY A 643 -18.64 -4.50 14.14
CA GLY A 643 -19.93 -5.09 14.42
C GLY A 643 -20.50 -4.69 15.80
N LEU A 644 -19.98 -3.63 16.41
CA LEU A 644 -20.64 -2.90 17.47
C LEU A 644 -21.64 -1.92 16.84
N GLN A 645 -22.75 -1.67 17.52
CA GLN A 645 -23.55 -0.50 17.16
C GLN A 645 -22.91 0.73 17.79
N GLU A 646 -22.88 1.82 17.05
CA GLU A 646 -22.43 3.09 17.59
C GLU A 646 -23.29 3.53 18.79
N SER A 647 -22.63 4.16 19.75
CA SER A 647 -23.25 4.51 21.03
C SER A 647 -23.66 5.99 21.12
N ILE A 648 -23.15 6.80 20.20
CA ILE A 648 -23.42 8.22 20.07
C ILE A 648 -24.73 8.40 19.29
N ASP A 649 -25.41 9.53 19.50
CA ASP A 649 -26.69 9.83 18.85
C ASP A 649 -26.55 9.76 17.32
N HIS A 650 -27.23 8.80 16.71
CA HIS A 650 -27.18 8.48 15.29
C HIS A 650 -27.52 9.68 14.39
N ASP A 651 -28.54 10.49 14.74
CA ASP A 651 -28.90 11.67 13.94
C ASP A 651 -27.79 12.72 13.97
N LYS A 652 -27.05 12.83 15.08
CA LYS A 652 -25.91 13.74 15.21
C LYS A 652 -24.69 13.23 14.43
N VAL A 653 -24.40 11.93 14.48
CA VAL A 653 -23.34 11.31 13.68
C VAL A 653 -23.61 11.53 12.18
N ARG A 654 -24.82 11.22 11.74
CA ARG A 654 -25.25 11.44 10.36
C ARG A 654 -25.18 12.92 9.96
N SER A 655 -25.61 13.85 10.82
CA SER A 655 -25.52 15.30 10.57
C SER A 655 -24.06 15.76 10.46
N HIS A 656 -23.18 15.26 11.32
CA HIS A 656 -21.74 15.54 11.25
C HIS A 656 -21.16 15.11 9.89
N LEU A 657 -21.41 13.89 9.46
CA LEU A 657 -20.91 13.37 8.19
C LEU A 657 -21.43 14.16 6.98
N LEU A 658 -22.70 14.55 6.99
CA LEU A 658 -23.27 15.42 5.96
C LEU A 658 -22.66 16.82 5.97
N SER A 659 -22.28 17.33 7.16
CA SER A 659 -21.56 18.61 7.28
C SER A 659 -20.12 18.49 6.77
N VAL A 660 -19.45 17.38 7.03
CA VAL A 660 -18.13 17.06 6.46
C VAL A 660 -18.22 17.06 4.91
N TYR A 661 -19.17 16.34 4.35
CA TYR A 661 -19.37 16.34 2.90
C TYR A 661 -19.63 17.76 2.36
N LYS A 662 -20.55 18.50 3.00
CA LYS A 662 -20.94 19.86 2.59
C LYS A 662 -19.77 20.86 2.62
N TYR A 663 -18.92 20.79 3.64
CA TYR A 663 -17.92 21.82 3.91
C TYR A 663 -16.50 21.44 3.50
N ASN A 664 -16.15 20.16 3.50
CA ASN A 664 -14.80 19.70 3.22
C ASN A 664 -14.64 19.12 1.81
N MET A 665 -15.75 18.65 1.16
CA MET A 665 -15.66 18.14 -0.20
C MET A 665 -15.35 19.26 -1.20
N ARG A 666 -14.38 19.03 -2.06
CA ARG A 666 -13.98 19.92 -3.16
C ARG A 666 -13.90 19.10 -4.46
N HIS A 667 -14.56 19.56 -5.52
CA HIS A 667 -14.43 18.97 -6.85
C HIS A 667 -13.35 19.65 -7.70
N ASP A 668 -12.77 20.73 -7.22
CA ASP A 668 -11.68 21.48 -7.83
C ASP A 668 -10.87 22.17 -6.73
N LEU A 669 -9.57 21.98 -6.75
CA LEU A 669 -8.60 22.51 -5.77
C LEU A 669 -7.74 23.63 -6.35
N THR A 670 -8.10 24.20 -7.51
CA THR A 670 -7.30 25.24 -8.19
C THR A 670 -7.03 26.45 -7.31
N ASP A 671 -8.01 26.84 -6.49
CA ASP A 671 -7.91 27.99 -5.58
C ASP A 671 -7.61 27.58 -4.14
N HIS A 672 -7.27 26.30 -3.90
CA HIS A 672 -6.96 25.79 -2.56
C HIS A 672 -5.47 25.83 -2.27
N ALA A 673 -5.11 26.37 -1.10
CA ALA A 673 -3.72 26.46 -0.66
C ALA A 673 -3.35 25.25 0.23
N ASN A 674 -2.42 24.43 -0.22
CA ASN A 674 -1.82 23.34 0.55
C ASN A 674 -0.29 23.42 0.41
N PRO A 675 0.42 24.17 1.28
CA PRO A 675 1.87 24.34 1.16
C PRO A 675 2.69 23.15 1.67
N GLN A 676 2.11 22.24 2.44
CA GLN A 676 2.87 21.18 3.11
C GLN A 676 3.15 19.98 2.20
N ARG A 677 2.11 19.32 1.71
CA ARG A 677 2.24 18.17 0.79
C ARG A 677 1.28 18.34 -0.39
N PRO A 678 1.54 19.31 -1.29
CA PRO A 678 0.63 19.67 -2.36
C PRO A 678 0.39 18.50 -3.33
N GLY A 679 1.35 17.58 -3.44
CA GLY A 679 1.23 16.41 -4.31
C GLY A 679 0.14 15.41 -3.92
N TYR A 680 -0.51 15.52 -2.77
CA TYR A 680 -1.60 14.61 -2.40
C TYR A 680 -2.88 14.84 -3.23
N ALA A 681 -3.24 16.09 -3.45
CA ALA A 681 -4.27 16.51 -4.41
C ALA A 681 -4.11 18.00 -4.70
N LEU A 682 -4.17 18.43 -5.96
CA LEU A 682 -3.97 19.83 -6.36
C LEU A 682 -4.63 20.17 -7.70
N GLY A 683 -4.74 21.47 -7.97
CA GLY A 683 -5.24 21.99 -9.24
C GLY A 683 -6.67 21.57 -9.48
N ARG A 684 -6.95 21.02 -10.66
CA ARG A 684 -8.29 20.59 -11.05
C ARG A 684 -8.75 19.26 -10.46
N GLU A 685 -7.88 18.62 -9.67
CA GLU A 685 -8.27 17.42 -8.93
C GLU A 685 -9.29 17.77 -7.85
N GLY A 686 -10.19 16.84 -7.55
CA GLY A 686 -11.05 16.93 -6.38
C GLY A 686 -10.52 16.16 -5.18
N GLY A 687 -11.09 16.39 -4.00
CA GLY A 687 -10.78 15.65 -2.79
C GLY A 687 -11.54 16.14 -1.57
N LEU A 688 -11.52 15.32 -0.51
CA LEU A 688 -12.10 15.66 0.79
C LEU A 688 -11.01 16.25 1.70
N LEU A 689 -11.10 17.55 2.01
CA LEU A 689 -10.19 18.21 2.95
C LEU A 689 -10.31 17.60 4.34
N ILE A 690 -9.20 17.56 5.09
CA ILE A 690 -9.21 17.03 6.46
C ILE A 690 -10.04 17.92 7.39
N CYS A 691 -9.93 19.25 7.28
CA CYS A 691 -10.71 20.15 8.12
C CYS A 691 -11.01 21.48 7.41
N SER A 692 -12.16 22.05 7.72
CA SER A 692 -12.53 23.43 7.34
C SER A 692 -13.24 24.17 8.48
N TRP A 693 -13.31 25.49 8.38
CA TRP A 693 -13.95 26.36 9.38
C TRP A 693 -15.10 27.15 8.74
N PRO A 694 -16.24 26.48 8.43
CA PRO A 694 -17.33 27.10 7.68
C PRO A 694 -18.01 28.27 8.42
N HIS A 695 -17.92 28.29 9.75
CA HIS A 695 -18.50 29.35 10.58
C HIS A 695 -17.45 30.31 11.18
N GLY A 696 -16.23 30.27 10.64
CA GLY A 696 -15.10 31.03 11.19
C GLY A 696 -14.49 30.37 12.43
N GLY A 697 -13.57 31.07 13.09
CA GLY A 697 -12.87 30.57 14.27
C GLY A 697 -11.66 29.66 13.92
N MET A 698 -11.18 29.73 12.70
CA MET A 698 -9.92 29.08 12.32
C MET A 698 -8.78 29.69 13.15
N PRO A 699 -8.03 28.86 13.91
CA PRO A 699 -6.85 29.34 14.63
C PRO A 699 -5.79 29.94 13.68
N GLN A 700 -4.96 30.84 14.16
CA GLN A 700 -3.83 31.37 13.37
C GLN A 700 -2.84 30.26 12.98
N LEU A 701 -2.64 29.28 13.87
CA LEU A 701 -1.85 28.08 13.63
C LEU A 701 -2.76 26.83 13.82
N PRO A 702 -3.59 26.48 12.82
CA PRO A 702 -4.37 25.25 12.88
C PRO A 702 -3.44 24.03 12.78
N PHE A 703 -3.96 22.85 13.06
CA PHE A 703 -3.14 21.66 12.92
C PHE A 703 -2.62 21.51 11.47
N ILE A 704 -1.40 21.01 11.39
CA ILE A 704 -0.53 21.13 10.20
C ILE A 704 -1.08 20.47 8.94
N TYR A 705 -1.96 19.48 9.08
CA TYR A 705 -2.53 18.71 7.96
C TYR A 705 -3.94 19.16 7.56
N SER A 706 -4.48 20.21 8.17
CA SER A 706 -5.88 20.65 7.97
C SER A 706 -6.27 20.86 6.51
N ASN A 707 -5.34 21.35 5.69
CA ASN A 707 -5.55 21.66 4.28
C ASN A 707 -5.27 20.48 3.33
N GLU A 708 -4.91 19.33 3.85
CA GLU A 708 -4.58 18.17 3.03
C GLU A 708 -5.79 17.32 2.66
N VAL A 709 -5.57 16.41 1.72
CA VAL A 709 -6.50 15.36 1.31
C VAL A 709 -5.83 14.03 1.59
N TRP A 710 -6.39 13.21 2.50
CA TRP A 710 -5.83 11.91 2.83
C TRP A 710 -6.75 10.79 2.36
N THR A 711 -6.26 9.94 1.48
CA THR A 711 -7.02 8.85 0.84
C THR A 711 -7.69 7.92 1.87
N GLY A 712 -7.01 7.60 2.98
CA GLY A 712 -7.57 6.79 4.06
C GLY A 712 -8.79 7.44 4.72
N ILE A 713 -8.74 8.76 4.95
CA ILE A 713 -9.87 9.53 5.51
C ILE A 713 -11.01 9.64 4.48
N GLU A 714 -10.70 9.85 3.19
CA GLU A 714 -11.72 9.87 2.13
C GLU A 714 -12.52 8.57 2.11
N TYR A 715 -11.87 7.40 2.14
CA TYR A 715 -12.55 6.10 2.18
C TYR A 715 -13.32 5.87 3.48
N GLN A 716 -12.75 6.30 4.61
CA GLN A 716 -13.42 6.20 5.90
C GLN A 716 -14.72 6.99 5.90
N VAL A 717 -14.69 8.29 5.52
CA VAL A 717 -15.88 9.15 5.47
C VAL A 717 -16.89 8.63 4.45
N ALA A 718 -16.44 8.22 3.26
CA ALA A 718 -17.32 7.68 2.23
C ALA A 718 -18.08 6.44 2.71
N SER A 719 -17.37 5.48 3.31
CA SER A 719 -17.98 4.26 3.83
C SER A 719 -18.91 4.54 5.02
N HIS A 720 -18.56 5.50 5.89
CA HIS A 720 -19.40 5.89 7.02
C HIS A 720 -20.69 6.59 6.54
N LEU A 721 -20.60 7.51 5.56
CA LEU A 721 -21.78 8.11 4.91
C LEU A 721 -22.72 7.05 4.32
N ILE A 722 -22.18 6.03 3.65
CA ILE A 722 -22.96 4.93 3.08
C ILE A 722 -23.67 4.13 4.19
N LEU A 723 -22.99 3.84 5.29
CA LEU A 723 -23.58 3.18 6.46
C LEU A 723 -24.74 3.99 7.05
N GLU A 724 -24.59 5.32 7.13
CA GLU A 724 -25.59 6.26 7.60
C GLU A 724 -26.71 6.56 6.58
N GLY A 725 -26.76 5.85 5.45
CA GLY A 725 -27.77 5.99 4.42
C GLY A 725 -27.57 7.20 3.47
N ALA A 726 -26.48 7.94 3.60
CA ALA A 726 -26.09 9.01 2.67
C ALA A 726 -25.24 8.45 1.52
N VAL A 727 -25.86 7.54 0.76
CA VAL A 727 -25.17 6.71 -0.25
C VAL A 727 -24.60 7.56 -1.39
N ASN A 728 -25.37 8.56 -1.87
CA ASN A 728 -24.92 9.38 -3.00
C ASN A 728 -23.68 10.22 -2.65
N GLU A 729 -23.66 10.79 -1.45
CA GLU A 729 -22.55 11.59 -0.93
C GLU A 729 -21.30 10.72 -0.75
N GLY A 730 -21.46 9.52 -0.18
CA GLY A 730 -20.36 8.57 -0.05
C GLY A 730 -19.79 8.12 -1.40
N LEU A 731 -20.66 7.79 -2.37
CA LEU A 731 -20.21 7.41 -3.72
C LEU A 731 -19.56 8.58 -4.47
N ASP A 732 -19.99 9.81 -4.24
CA ASP A 732 -19.38 11.01 -4.86
C ASP A 732 -17.92 11.19 -4.39
N ILE A 733 -17.65 10.97 -3.09
CA ILE A 733 -16.27 10.98 -2.57
C ILE A 733 -15.45 9.87 -3.24
N VAL A 734 -15.98 8.64 -3.34
CA VAL A 734 -15.27 7.52 -3.98
C VAL A 734 -14.94 7.83 -5.43
N ARG A 735 -15.90 8.36 -6.20
CA ARG A 735 -15.69 8.74 -7.60
C ARG A 735 -14.64 9.82 -7.73
N THR A 736 -14.76 10.91 -6.99
CA THR A 736 -13.80 12.03 -7.01
C THR A 736 -12.39 11.56 -6.70
N MET A 737 -12.25 10.65 -5.75
CA MET A 737 -10.95 10.10 -5.43
C MET A 737 -10.44 9.17 -6.54
N ARG A 738 -11.27 8.28 -7.10
CA ARG A 738 -10.84 7.38 -8.18
C ARG A 738 -10.49 8.13 -9.47
N ASP A 739 -11.22 9.20 -9.78
CA ASP A 739 -10.93 10.07 -10.94
C ASP A 739 -9.55 10.75 -10.83
N ARG A 740 -9.01 10.88 -9.61
CA ARG A 740 -7.65 11.40 -9.36
C ARG A 740 -6.56 10.37 -9.68
N TYR A 741 -6.87 9.06 -9.63
CA TYR A 741 -5.94 7.95 -9.85
C TYR A 741 -6.21 7.29 -11.22
N ASP A 742 -6.04 8.05 -12.29
CA ASP A 742 -6.46 7.75 -13.65
C ASP A 742 -5.38 7.11 -14.54
N GLY A 743 -4.15 6.92 -14.02
CA GLY A 743 -3.01 6.43 -14.78
C GLY A 743 -2.29 7.49 -15.62
N VAL A 744 -2.87 8.69 -15.81
CA VAL A 744 -2.25 9.79 -16.57
C VAL A 744 -1.20 10.52 -15.75
N ILE A 745 -1.52 10.80 -14.48
CA ILE A 745 -0.63 11.51 -13.54
C ILE A 745 -0.28 10.61 -12.35
N ARG A 746 -1.25 9.83 -11.88
CA ARG A 746 -1.13 9.01 -10.67
C ARG A 746 -1.33 7.54 -10.97
N ASN A 747 -0.53 6.70 -10.30
CA ASN A 747 -0.72 5.26 -10.37
C ASN A 747 -2.08 4.87 -9.74
N PRO A 748 -2.96 4.14 -10.45
CA PRO A 748 -4.21 3.62 -9.89
C PRO A 748 -4.03 2.58 -8.79
N TYR A 749 -2.85 1.98 -8.70
CA TYR A 749 -2.47 0.91 -7.76
C TYR A 749 -1.29 1.40 -6.91
N ASN A 750 -1.37 1.31 -5.61
CA ASN A 750 -0.32 1.84 -4.72
C ASN A 750 0.94 1.00 -4.68
#